data_997a7d7bd9403183ab019204e780bf0e
#
_entry.id   997a7d7bd9403183ab019204e780bf0e
#
_cell.length_a   1.000
_cell.length_b   1.000
_cell.length_c   1.000
_cell.angle_alpha   90.00
_cell.angle_beta   90.00
_cell.angle_gamma   90.00
#
_symmetry.space_group_name_H-M   'P 1'
#
loop_
_entity.id
_entity.type
_entity.pdbx_description
1 polymer ?
#
loop_
_entity_poly.entity_id
_entity_poly.type
_entity_poly.pdbx_seq_one_letter_code
_entity_poly.pdbx_strand_id
1 'polypeptide(L)'
;MSHQVIGLHIGSLGSVVGRFKDRVVDVVLSDSSNRQVPTVVSYNDRERNFGDLALQTNKSNFKRTVVYPNRWLGIQKNWPFFEEESKYSNVKPVFDQTGKIGFNINYKGKEDFYSVESLMGLYFSKIKNNWTREGIDTDDIVVSIPDYFTAYERKAMLEAIDISGIKCSALINESSAISLSYGLLRLGQFTDDKDRIVGFVDMGQAKTTIFFGTFNKKEMKVISVNNERFCGAREFDYLIAKHVSNVFEQKYGCDPMSAPKIKIRLMDYIGKIRKTLTVNKETSLNIDSLMDGEDLTYNLTREEFEKIIKPVTDKFRALCEKSVKNLLEKCKIKLEDVHSIEMVGCAVRTPIIQEIIKDIFKKEVCKTLLPDECISRGCTLFAAMNSPYFSVRNFEFHHYNPYTIEVEYPYVKKDGTTIIKRDVLLKQGDNFPKGKDYTFEKSMLVKNNFNVKFYYNKNEIEWLENDLLNAFNINIPGKTEEKSSVKFTFYVDLNCLPSTKTAELTEKYTEEVPVKVVDTEKKEEKKEEKKEEKKEEKKEEKKEEEKKEEIKMKKVDKERVTKLDIKQVDCLFGTAGGILQRLIQKEREQSKEDDLFKKITHRKNSIENYIYSTREKIDSKFKDYILPEEKEKLPKLMDTLYEWLYSEDENIYNLDSLNTKSKDMYTVGDPIYSRYQNWQLLEENINLLEKAILEITEKINNEKKNDKTTILNKDDFDKLDKLIADALKKGKETKEAFDKGDRKKQPPVDQKDIKEYKDNLYINSENVFKDAQKRVDEEKRKKEEEEKKKKEEEEKKKKEEKKEDKKEEEKKEDVEMKDATKEEEKKDTSNAMDVE
;
A
#
# COMPACT_ATOMS: atom_id res chain seq x y z
N MET A 1 -12.35 -6.34 -10.73
CA MET A 1 -11.70 -5.55 -9.66
C MET A 1 -10.36 -5.07 -10.20
N SER A 2 -9.99 -3.81 -10.06
CA SER A 2 -8.66 -3.34 -10.45
C SER A 2 -7.64 -3.89 -9.45
N HIS A 3 -6.59 -4.55 -9.95
CA HIS A 3 -5.50 -5.01 -9.10
C HIS A 3 -4.86 -3.81 -8.40
N GLN A 4 -4.56 -3.95 -7.13
CA GLN A 4 -3.90 -2.93 -6.33
C GLN A 4 -2.73 -3.57 -5.59
N VAL A 5 -1.72 -2.78 -5.27
CA VAL A 5 -0.57 -3.20 -4.46
C VAL A 5 -0.41 -2.26 -3.28
N ILE A 6 0.12 -2.79 -2.19
CA ILE A 6 0.34 -2.07 -0.94
C ILE A 6 1.84 -1.95 -0.67
N GLY A 7 2.26 -0.74 -0.32
CA GLY A 7 3.57 -0.45 0.25
C GLY A 7 3.42 0.10 1.66
N LEU A 8 4.14 -0.48 2.60
CA LEU A 8 3.99 -0.15 4.02
C LEU A 8 5.31 0.36 4.60
N HIS A 9 5.27 1.54 5.20
CA HIS A 9 6.35 2.06 6.04
C HIS A 9 6.03 1.83 7.50
N ILE A 10 6.95 1.19 8.25
CA ILE A 10 6.86 0.96 9.70
C ILE A 10 7.84 1.86 10.43
N GLY A 11 7.43 3.10 10.68
CA GLY A 11 8.21 4.05 11.50
C GLY A 11 8.04 3.82 12.99
N SER A 12 8.96 4.37 13.82
CA SER A 12 8.83 4.29 15.28
C SER A 12 7.65 5.10 15.80
N LEU A 13 7.40 6.29 15.25
CA LEU A 13 6.24 7.11 15.67
C LEU A 13 4.94 6.54 15.14
N GLY A 14 4.95 6.11 13.88
CA GLY A 14 3.77 5.58 13.23
C GLY A 14 4.09 5.04 11.83
N SER A 15 3.16 4.25 11.33
CA SER A 15 3.22 3.57 10.05
C SER A 15 2.35 4.27 9.02
N VAL A 16 2.74 4.19 7.76
CA VAL A 16 1.99 4.76 6.63
C VAL A 16 1.74 3.66 5.59
N VAL A 17 0.49 3.50 5.20
CA VAL A 17 0.04 2.54 4.21
C VAL A 17 -0.13 3.24 2.88
N GLY A 18 0.65 2.91 1.89
CA GLY A 18 0.51 3.41 0.52
C GLY A 18 -0.18 2.39 -0.39
N ARG A 19 -0.96 2.86 -1.33
CA ARG A 19 -1.58 2.05 -2.39
C ARG A 19 -1.23 2.59 -3.76
N PHE A 20 -1.20 1.71 -4.76
CA PHE A 20 -1.08 2.08 -6.16
C PHE A 20 -2.41 1.77 -6.87
N LYS A 21 -3.06 2.83 -7.36
CA LYS A 21 -4.33 2.74 -8.08
C LYS A 21 -4.35 3.79 -9.19
N ASP A 22 -4.84 3.41 -10.37
CA ASP A 22 -5.04 4.32 -11.51
C ASP A 22 -3.79 5.16 -11.85
N ARG A 23 -2.60 4.53 -11.78
CA ARG A 23 -1.27 5.14 -11.99
C ARG A 23 -0.87 6.20 -10.96
N VAL A 24 -1.57 6.29 -9.86
CA VAL A 24 -1.28 7.23 -8.76
C VAL A 24 -0.93 6.45 -7.50
N VAL A 25 0.07 6.95 -6.78
CA VAL A 25 0.38 6.49 -5.42
C VAL A 25 -0.34 7.38 -4.43
N ASP A 26 -1.22 6.79 -3.62
CA ASP A 26 -1.95 7.48 -2.55
C ASP A 26 -1.77 6.78 -1.21
N VAL A 27 -2.21 7.40 -0.13
CA VAL A 27 -2.14 6.89 1.24
C VAL A 27 -3.51 6.41 1.69
N VAL A 28 -3.57 5.19 2.21
CA VAL A 28 -4.76 4.61 2.84
C VAL A 28 -4.92 5.20 4.25
N LEU A 29 -6.12 5.68 4.56
CA LEU A 29 -6.40 6.31 5.85
C LEU A 29 -6.69 5.27 6.95
N SER A 30 -6.36 5.61 8.20
CA SER A 30 -6.71 4.82 9.38
C SER A 30 -8.22 4.88 9.68
N ASP A 31 -8.67 4.09 10.66
CA ASP A 31 -10.04 4.16 11.21
C ASP A 31 -10.39 5.56 11.77
N SER A 32 -9.38 6.29 12.22
CA SER A 32 -9.50 7.68 12.71
C SER A 32 -9.30 8.73 11.62
N SER A 33 -9.32 8.33 10.34
CA SER A 33 -9.06 9.19 9.16
C SER A 33 -7.68 9.87 9.16
N ASN A 34 -6.70 9.30 9.87
CA ASN A 34 -5.32 9.76 9.89
C ASN A 34 -4.52 9.11 8.76
N ARG A 35 -3.56 9.85 8.19
CA ARG A 35 -2.63 9.33 7.17
C ARG A 35 -1.52 8.46 7.77
N GLN A 36 -1.29 8.56 9.08
CA GLN A 36 -0.29 7.81 9.82
C GLN A 36 -0.96 7.10 10.99
N VAL A 37 -0.64 5.82 11.18
CA VAL A 37 -1.12 4.96 12.27
C VAL A 37 -0.03 4.84 13.33
N PRO A 38 -0.22 5.24 14.60
CA PRO A 38 0.78 5.07 15.64
C PRO A 38 1.27 3.62 15.77
N THR A 39 2.60 3.42 15.90
CA THR A 39 3.20 2.10 16.07
C THR A 39 3.15 1.69 17.55
N VAL A 40 1.96 1.35 18.00
CA VAL A 40 1.61 1.03 19.40
C VAL A 40 0.60 -0.11 19.42
N VAL A 41 0.76 -1.02 20.36
CA VAL A 41 -0.21 -2.11 20.65
C VAL A 41 -0.55 -2.11 22.12
N SER A 42 -1.79 -2.41 22.48
CA SER A 42 -2.23 -2.53 23.87
C SER A 42 -3.19 -3.68 24.06
N TYR A 43 -3.19 -4.23 25.28
CA TYR A 43 -4.06 -5.32 25.70
C TYR A 43 -4.99 -4.79 26.78
N ASN A 44 -6.28 -4.71 26.49
CA ASN A 44 -7.32 -4.39 27.46
C ASN A 44 -7.88 -5.69 28.06
N ASP A 45 -8.87 -5.59 28.95
CA ASP A 45 -9.38 -6.78 29.62
C ASP A 45 -10.05 -7.78 28.67
N ARG A 46 -10.62 -7.32 27.56
CA ARG A 46 -11.39 -8.15 26.63
C ARG A 46 -10.98 -8.03 25.17
N GLU A 47 -10.18 -7.04 24.82
CA GLU A 47 -9.75 -6.77 23.42
C GLU A 47 -8.30 -6.34 23.33
N ARG A 48 -7.73 -6.50 22.15
CA ARG A 48 -6.40 -6.02 21.81
C ARG A 48 -6.52 -4.85 20.85
N ASN A 49 -5.89 -3.74 21.19
CA ASN A 49 -5.92 -2.50 20.42
C ASN A 49 -4.58 -2.18 19.77
N PHE A 50 -4.62 -1.36 18.73
CA PHE A 50 -3.45 -0.85 18.02
C PHE A 50 -3.65 0.60 17.61
N GLY A 51 -2.58 1.24 17.17
CA GLY A 51 -2.63 2.57 16.57
C GLY A 51 -3.21 3.64 17.50
N ASP A 52 -4.11 4.47 16.97
CA ASP A 52 -4.70 5.61 17.68
C ASP A 52 -5.41 5.18 18.96
N LEU A 53 -6.16 4.09 18.93
CA LEU A 53 -6.91 3.62 20.09
C LEU A 53 -5.98 3.13 21.22
N ALA A 54 -4.91 2.40 20.86
CA ALA A 54 -3.90 1.98 21.83
C ALA A 54 -3.14 3.19 22.41
N LEU A 55 -2.86 4.20 21.61
CA LEU A 55 -2.18 5.42 22.05
C LEU A 55 -3.06 6.25 22.99
N GLN A 56 -4.36 6.40 22.68
CA GLN A 56 -5.31 7.13 23.55
C GLN A 56 -5.42 6.50 24.95
N THR A 57 -5.43 5.18 25.03
CA THR A 57 -5.53 4.46 26.31
C THR A 57 -4.19 4.31 27.03
N ASN A 58 -3.07 4.71 26.42
CA ASN A 58 -1.72 4.52 26.96
C ASN A 58 -1.55 5.02 28.40
N LYS A 59 -2.12 6.20 28.75
CA LYS A 59 -2.00 6.80 30.09
C LYS A 59 -2.69 5.97 31.19
N SER A 60 -3.84 5.38 30.87
CA SER A 60 -4.61 4.55 31.81
C SER A 60 -4.17 3.10 31.81
N ASN A 61 -3.68 2.59 30.68
CA ASN A 61 -3.32 1.19 30.47
C ASN A 61 -1.82 0.97 30.17
N PHE A 62 -0.93 1.84 30.67
CA PHE A 62 0.50 1.84 30.33
C PHE A 62 1.22 0.50 30.64
N LYS A 63 0.79 -0.25 31.67
CA LYS A 63 1.35 -1.56 32.03
C LYS A 63 1.10 -2.64 30.99
N ARG A 64 0.13 -2.43 30.09
CA ARG A 64 -0.27 -3.36 29.05
C ARG A 64 -0.19 -2.75 27.65
N THR A 65 0.51 -1.60 27.53
CA THR A 65 0.69 -0.87 26.26
C THR A 65 2.17 -0.85 25.90
N VAL A 66 2.50 -1.44 24.74
CA VAL A 66 3.86 -1.45 24.20
C VAL A 66 3.96 -0.41 23.10
N VAL A 67 4.77 0.61 23.33
CA VAL A 67 5.13 1.63 22.35
C VAL A 67 6.41 1.24 21.64
N TYR A 68 6.54 1.58 20.35
CA TYR A 68 7.71 1.29 19.53
C TYR A 68 8.09 -0.21 19.44
N PRO A 69 7.15 -1.16 19.34
CA PRO A 69 7.49 -2.59 19.30
C PRO A 69 8.46 -2.95 18.17
N ASN A 70 8.40 -2.25 17.04
CA ASN A 70 9.30 -2.44 15.90
C ASN A 70 10.79 -2.20 16.23
N ARG A 71 11.09 -1.48 17.31
CA ARG A 71 12.47 -1.22 17.77
C ARG A 71 13.14 -2.41 18.44
N TRP A 72 12.33 -3.38 18.86
CA TRP A 72 12.76 -4.56 19.58
C TRP A 72 12.83 -5.83 18.73
N LEU A 73 12.46 -5.74 17.43
CA LEU A 73 12.48 -6.89 16.52
C LEU A 73 13.89 -7.46 16.38
N GLY A 74 14.04 -8.77 16.57
CA GLY A 74 15.27 -9.50 16.34
C GLY A 74 16.46 -9.14 17.24
N ILE A 75 16.21 -8.42 18.35
CA ILE A 75 17.24 -8.01 19.29
C ILE A 75 17.76 -9.23 20.07
N GLN A 76 19.08 -9.37 20.15
CA GLN A 76 19.78 -10.43 20.90
C GLN A 76 20.08 -10.00 22.34
N LYS A 77 20.29 -11.00 23.23
CA LYS A 77 20.47 -10.78 24.66
C LYS A 77 21.58 -9.81 25.03
N ASN A 78 22.68 -9.83 24.28
CA ASN A 78 23.86 -8.98 24.56
C ASN A 78 23.87 -7.68 23.74
N TRP A 79 22.72 -7.24 23.25
CA TRP A 79 22.62 -6.00 22.51
C TRP A 79 23.01 -4.81 23.37
N PRO A 80 24.07 -4.03 22.99
CA PRO A 80 24.66 -3.04 23.87
C PRO A 80 23.76 -1.82 24.14
N PHE A 81 22.72 -1.66 23.38
CA PHE A 81 21.79 -0.53 23.49
C PHE A 81 20.47 -0.87 24.22
N PHE A 82 20.42 -2.04 24.90
CA PHE A 82 19.21 -2.51 25.58
C PHE A 82 18.70 -1.51 26.63
N GLU A 83 19.58 -1.00 27.48
CA GLU A 83 19.22 -0.03 28.53
C GLU A 83 18.84 1.33 27.91
N GLU A 84 19.50 1.75 26.83
CA GLU A 84 19.18 3.01 26.15
C GLU A 84 17.79 2.97 25.53
N GLU A 85 17.43 1.87 24.85
CA GLU A 85 16.10 1.71 24.26
C GLU A 85 15.01 1.53 25.33
N SER A 86 15.33 0.85 26.44
CA SER A 86 14.40 0.61 27.56
C SER A 86 13.88 1.91 28.20
N LYS A 87 14.61 3.02 28.12
CA LYS A 87 14.17 4.34 28.61
C LYS A 87 12.88 4.81 27.96
N TYR A 88 12.57 4.34 26.77
CA TYR A 88 11.39 4.73 25.97
C TYR A 88 10.25 3.72 26.05
N SER A 89 10.45 2.60 26.74
CA SER A 89 9.43 1.56 26.90
C SER A 89 8.57 1.80 28.15
N ASN A 90 7.27 1.57 28.05
CA ASN A 90 6.35 1.61 29.20
C ASN A 90 6.38 0.31 29.98
N VAL A 91 6.49 -0.82 29.27
CA VAL A 91 6.60 -2.17 29.83
C VAL A 91 8.05 -2.61 29.71
N LYS A 92 8.60 -3.21 30.77
CA LYS A 92 9.98 -3.69 30.75
C LYS A 92 10.15 -4.84 29.77
N PRO A 93 11.04 -4.74 28.77
CA PRO A 93 11.35 -5.85 27.88
C PRO A 93 12.10 -6.96 28.62
N VAL A 94 11.82 -8.21 28.27
CA VAL A 94 12.44 -9.41 28.87
C VAL A 94 12.79 -10.42 27.79
N PHE A 95 13.73 -11.29 28.10
CA PHE A 95 14.06 -12.44 27.25
C PHE A 95 13.46 -13.71 27.83
N ASP A 96 12.86 -14.55 26.99
CA ASP A 96 12.42 -15.88 27.38
C ASP A 96 13.59 -16.85 27.49
N GLN A 97 13.29 -18.11 27.83
CA GLN A 97 14.30 -19.17 27.98
C GLN A 97 15.01 -19.52 26.67
N THR A 98 14.41 -19.19 25.52
CA THR A 98 14.98 -19.43 24.19
C THR A 98 15.83 -18.25 23.70
N GLY A 99 15.91 -17.15 24.47
CA GLY A 99 16.62 -15.94 24.09
C GLY A 99 15.78 -14.99 23.19
N LYS A 100 14.50 -15.25 23.01
CA LYS A 100 13.58 -14.33 22.29
C LYS A 100 13.19 -13.17 23.20
N ILE A 101 13.23 -11.96 22.64
CA ILE A 101 12.81 -10.75 23.33
C ILE A 101 11.30 -10.56 23.24
N GLY A 102 10.71 -10.07 24.31
CA GLY A 102 9.27 -9.82 24.39
C GLY A 102 8.89 -9.07 25.66
N PHE A 103 7.62 -9.15 26.02
CA PHE A 103 7.03 -8.44 27.14
C PHE A 103 6.08 -9.35 27.90
N ASN A 104 6.12 -9.27 29.23
CA ASN A 104 5.11 -9.91 30.07
C ASN A 104 3.89 -8.98 30.16
N ILE A 105 2.74 -9.45 29.70
CA ILE A 105 1.50 -8.66 29.60
C ILE A 105 0.36 -9.46 30.24
N ASN A 106 -0.38 -8.81 31.14
CA ASN A 106 -1.61 -9.37 31.67
C ASN A 106 -2.78 -9.16 30.68
N TYR A 107 -3.33 -10.24 30.16
CA TYR A 107 -4.49 -10.25 29.28
C TYR A 107 -5.51 -11.27 29.75
N LYS A 108 -6.78 -10.84 29.87
CA LYS A 108 -7.86 -11.70 30.40
C LYS A 108 -7.54 -12.32 31.78
N GLY A 109 -6.88 -11.53 32.65
CA GLY A 109 -6.52 -11.95 34.00
C GLY A 109 -5.32 -12.90 34.10
N LYS A 110 -4.66 -13.22 32.97
CA LYS A 110 -3.46 -14.05 32.91
C LYS A 110 -2.27 -13.26 32.42
N GLU A 111 -1.15 -13.34 33.13
CA GLU A 111 0.13 -12.83 32.69
C GLU A 111 0.81 -13.86 31.78
N ASP A 112 1.10 -13.46 30.54
CA ASP A 112 1.77 -14.29 29.54
C ASP A 112 2.93 -13.52 28.90
N PHE A 113 3.94 -14.24 28.41
CA PHE A 113 5.00 -13.70 27.59
C PHE A 113 4.51 -13.55 26.13
N TYR A 114 4.68 -12.34 25.59
CA TYR A 114 4.42 -12.03 24.19
C TYR A 114 5.72 -11.61 23.50
N SER A 115 6.21 -12.41 22.56
CA SER A 115 7.37 -12.04 21.76
C SER A 115 7.08 -10.79 20.92
N VAL A 116 8.13 -10.05 20.58
CA VAL A 116 7.99 -8.84 19.75
C VAL A 116 7.40 -9.16 18.38
N GLU A 117 7.75 -10.33 17.80
CA GLU A 117 7.16 -10.81 16.56
C GLU A 117 5.64 -11.01 16.67
N SER A 118 5.17 -11.52 17.83
CA SER A 118 3.72 -11.66 18.07
C SER A 118 3.02 -10.31 18.22
N LEU A 119 3.64 -9.34 18.90
CA LEU A 119 3.09 -7.99 19.06
C LEU A 119 3.02 -7.25 17.71
N MET A 120 4.06 -7.38 16.90
CA MET A 120 4.05 -6.83 15.54
C MET A 120 3.11 -7.61 14.63
N GLY A 121 2.95 -8.93 14.83
CA GLY A 121 1.94 -9.74 14.14
C GLY A 121 0.52 -9.23 14.39
N LEU A 122 0.18 -8.94 15.66
CA LEU A 122 -1.06 -8.25 16.01
C LEU A 122 -1.18 -6.89 15.28
N TYR A 123 -0.12 -6.09 15.30
CA TYR A 123 -0.10 -4.79 14.63
C TYR A 123 -0.40 -4.91 13.12
N PHE A 124 0.29 -5.83 12.43
CA PHE A 124 0.06 -6.11 11.01
C PHE A 124 -1.34 -6.65 10.72
N SER A 125 -1.84 -7.56 11.54
CA SER A 125 -3.19 -8.12 11.44
C SER A 125 -4.27 -7.02 11.51
N LYS A 126 -4.09 -6.05 12.40
CA LYS A 126 -5.04 -4.94 12.57
C LYS A 126 -4.90 -3.85 11.49
N ILE A 127 -3.67 -3.47 11.10
CA ILE A 127 -3.46 -2.43 10.10
C ILE A 127 -3.96 -2.88 8.72
N LYS A 128 -4.02 -4.19 8.44
CA LYS A 128 -4.62 -4.78 7.25
C LYS A 128 -6.08 -4.30 7.06
N ASN A 129 -6.83 -4.14 8.15
CA ASN A 129 -8.22 -3.70 8.07
C ASN A 129 -8.38 -2.31 7.41
N ASN A 130 -7.35 -1.45 7.46
CA ASN A 130 -7.41 -0.12 6.84
C ASN A 130 -7.60 -0.22 5.32
N TRP A 131 -6.81 -1.05 4.65
CA TRP A 131 -6.96 -1.21 3.20
C TRP A 131 -8.09 -2.16 2.81
N THR A 132 -8.40 -3.18 3.62
CA THR A 132 -9.53 -4.07 3.36
C THR A 132 -10.87 -3.32 3.41
N ARG A 133 -11.02 -2.35 4.33
CA ARG A 133 -12.19 -1.48 4.42
C ARG A 133 -12.39 -0.62 3.16
N GLU A 134 -11.30 -0.21 2.51
CA GLU A 134 -11.37 0.51 1.23
C GLU A 134 -11.59 -0.42 0.02
N GLY A 135 -11.89 -1.70 0.25
CA GLY A 135 -12.14 -2.69 -0.78
C GLY A 135 -10.87 -3.17 -1.50
N ILE A 136 -9.70 -2.98 -0.89
CA ILE A 136 -8.42 -3.47 -1.43
C ILE A 136 -8.23 -4.90 -0.94
N ASP A 137 -8.33 -5.85 -1.87
CA ASP A 137 -8.13 -7.27 -1.62
C ASP A 137 -6.74 -7.70 -2.08
N THR A 138 -5.74 -7.46 -1.24
CA THR A 138 -4.38 -7.94 -1.43
C THR A 138 -3.75 -8.33 -0.10
N ASP A 139 -3.08 -9.47 -0.10
CA ASP A 139 -2.25 -9.95 1.00
C ASP A 139 -0.76 -9.85 0.68
N ASP A 140 -0.39 -9.36 -0.51
CA ASP A 140 0.98 -9.26 -0.98
C ASP A 140 1.47 -7.81 -0.85
N ILE A 141 2.40 -7.59 0.09
CA ILE A 141 2.86 -6.24 0.45
C ILE A 141 4.38 -6.12 0.36
N VAL A 142 4.86 -4.89 0.17
CA VAL A 142 6.26 -4.51 0.36
C VAL A 142 6.38 -3.66 1.62
N VAL A 143 7.32 -4.01 2.49
CA VAL A 143 7.51 -3.34 3.78
C VAL A 143 8.90 -2.71 3.85
N SER A 144 8.99 -1.45 4.28
CA SER A 144 10.27 -0.80 4.52
C SER A 144 10.86 -1.21 5.87
N ILE A 145 12.18 -1.26 5.89
CA ILE A 145 12.98 -1.53 7.09
C ILE A 145 14.13 -0.54 7.19
N PRO A 146 14.59 -0.20 8.41
CA PRO A 146 15.80 0.58 8.60
C PRO A 146 17.02 -0.05 7.93
N ASP A 147 17.88 0.77 7.32
CA ASP A 147 19.07 0.30 6.58
C ASP A 147 20.04 -0.52 7.44
N TYR A 148 20.09 -0.27 8.74
CA TYR A 148 20.95 -0.98 9.67
C TYR A 148 20.39 -2.32 10.16
N PHE A 149 19.24 -2.76 9.68
CA PHE A 149 18.69 -4.05 10.11
C PHE A 149 19.61 -5.19 9.68
N THR A 150 20.01 -5.96 10.67
CA THR A 150 20.71 -7.24 10.47
C THR A 150 19.75 -8.32 9.96
N ALA A 151 20.28 -9.45 9.53
CA ALA A 151 19.46 -10.59 9.13
C ALA A 151 18.52 -11.07 10.24
N TYR A 152 18.89 -10.90 11.51
CA TYR A 152 18.04 -11.23 12.66
C TYR A 152 16.82 -10.33 12.73
N GLU A 153 17.01 -9.01 12.59
CA GLU A 153 15.94 -8.03 12.60
C GLU A 153 15.03 -8.17 11.35
N ARG A 154 15.62 -8.45 10.19
CA ARG A 154 14.89 -8.73 8.93
C ARG A 154 14.04 -9.98 9.03
N LYS A 155 14.61 -11.07 9.58
CA LYS A 155 13.87 -12.32 9.78
C LYS A 155 12.73 -12.17 10.78
N ALA A 156 12.96 -11.46 11.89
CA ALA A 156 11.92 -11.17 12.88
C ALA A 156 10.77 -10.33 12.27
N MET A 157 11.09 -9.37 11.39
CA MET A 157 10.07 -8.61 10.65
C MET A 157 9.23 -9.52 9.73
N LEU A 158 9.87 -10.42 8.98
CA LEU A 158 9.17 -11.39 8.12
C LEU A 158 8.28 -12.32 8.95
N GLU A 159 8.77 -12.84 10.07
CA GLU A 159 7.98 -13.69 10.99
C GLU A 159 6.78 -12.94 11.56
N ALA A 160 6.94 -11.67 11.92
CA ALA A 160 5.83 -10.84 12.39
C ALA A 160 4.74 -10.67 11.30
N ILE A 161 5.15 -10.48 10.05
CA ILE A 161 4.23 -10.40 8.92
C ILE A 161 3.53 -11.75 8.68
N ASP A 162 4.29 -12.86 8.72
CA ASP A 162 3.74 -14.21 8.59
C ASP A 162 2.71 -14.54 9.70
N ILE A 163 2.95 -14.11 10.95
CA ILE A 163 2.02 -14.27 12.07
C ILE A 163 0.68 -13.61 11.77
N SER A 164 0.68 -12.46 11.11
CA SER A 164 -0.55 -11.76 10.72
C SER A 164 -1.33 -12.42 9.59
N GLY A 165 -0.73 -13.40 8.90
CA GLY A 165 -1.29 -14.04 7.71
C GLY A 165 -1.21 -13.18 6.45
N ILE A 166 -0.40 -12.12 6.46
CA ILE A 166 -0.07 -11.31 5.28
C ILE A 166 1.16 -11.91 4.60
N LYS A 167 1.23 -11.80 3.28
CA LYS A 167 2.38 -12.23 2.50
C LYS A 167 3.27 -11.03 2.18
N CYS A 168 4.54 -11.10 2.55
CA CYS A 168 5.52 -10.08 2.20
C CYS A 168 6.26 -10.48 0.92
N SER A 169 6.11 -9.70 -0.15
CA SER A 169 6.86 -9.90 -1.40
C SER A 169 8.33 -9.54 -1.23
N ALA A 170 8.61 -8.46 -0.49
CA ALA A 170 9.97 -8.00 -0.22
C ALA A 170 10.02 -7.05 0.97
N LEU A 171 11.16 -7.10 1.67
CA LEU A 171 11.61 -6.03 2.57
C LEU A 171 12.50 -5.08 1.77
N ILE A 172 12.23 -3.78 1.84
CA ILE A 172 13.03 -2.75 1.18
C ILE A 172 13.69 -1.83 2.22
N ASN A 173 14.97 -1.50 2.02
CA ASN A 173 15.62 -0.52 2.87
C ASN A 173 14.96 0.87 2.73
N GLU A 174 14.86 1.63 3.81
CA GLU A 174 14.25 2.97 3.77
C GLU A 174 14.99 3.93 2.82
N SER A 175 16.34 3.87 2.78
CA SER A 175 17.13 4.64 1.80
C SER A 175 16.73 4.32 0.36
N SER A 176 16.49 3.06 0.09
CA SER A 176 16.05 2.56 -1.21
C SER A 176 14.65 3.06 -1.56
N ALA A 177 13.72 3.00 -0.61
CA ALA A 177 12.34 3.47 -0.81
C ALA A 177 12.29 4.99 -1.04
N ILE A 178 13.06 5.78 -0.26
CA ILE A 178 13.16 7.22 -0.44
C ILE A 178 13.73 7.55 -1.81
N SER A 179 14.82 6.88 -2.20
CA SER A 179 15.46 7.06 -3.50
C SER A 179 14.50 6.76 -4.64
N LEU A 180 13.72 5.68 -4.54
CA LEU A 180 12.74 5.30 -5.56
C LEU A 180 11.61 6.33 -5.66
N SER A 181 11.11 6.81 -4.54
CA SER A 181 10.12 7.90 -4.50
C SER A 181 10.66 9.18 -5.13
N TYR A 182 11.93 9.54 -4.87
CA TYR A 182 12.58 10.69 -5.47
C TYR A 182 12.79 10.52 -6.98
N GLY A 183 13.36 9.38 -7.37
CA GLY A 183 13.81 9.11 -8.75
C GLY A 183 12.66 9.01 -9.74
N LEU A 184 11.64 8.21 -9.44
CA LEU A 184 10.51 7.98 -10.36
C LEU A 184 9.69 9.25 -10.61
N LEU A 185 9.53 10.10 -9.60
CA LEU A 185 8.84 11.38 -9.76
C LEU A 185 9.61 12.40 -10.63
N ARG A 186 10.91 12.16 -10.86
CA ARG A 186 11.81 13.09 -11.58
C ARG A 186 12.50 12.49 -12.81
N LEU A 187 12.02 11.35 -13.29
CA LEU A 187 12.60 10.68 -14.47
C LEU A 187 12.77 11.62 -15.67
N GLY A 188 11.83 12.53 -15.88
CA GLY A 188 11.90 13.54 -16.97
C GLY A 188 12.99 14.60 -16.79
N GLN A 189 13.57 14.73 -15.59
CA GLN A 189 14.62 15.69 -15.28
C GLN A 189 16.03 15.10 -15.36
N PHE A 190 16.17 13.79 -15.55
CA PHE A 190 17.45 13.11 -15.64
C PHE A 190 17.91 13.00 -17.09
N THR A 191 19.24 12.92 -17.27
CA THR A 191 19.89 12.65 -18.55
C THR A 191 20.37 11.20 -18.62
N ASP A 192 20.62 10.69 -19.83
CA ASP A 192 21.14 9.33 -20.02
C ASP A 192 22.65 9.23 -19.77
N ASP A 193 23.38 10.34 -19.86
CA ASP A 193 24.84 10.37 -19.96
C ASP A 193 25.53 10.83 -18.66
N LYS A 194 24.78 11.36 -17.68
CA LYS A 194 25.37 11.89 -16.45
C LYS A 194 24.51 11.55 -15.24
N ASP A 195 25.15 10.91 -14.26
CA ASP A 195 24.55 10.63 -12.98
C ASP A 195 24.33 11.93 -12.19
N ARG A 196 23.12 12.09 -11.65
CA ARG A 196 22.83 13.11 -10.66
C ARG A 196 23.04 12.52 -9.29
N ILE A 197 23.96 13.07 -8.51
CA ILE A 197 24.24 12.65 -7.14
C ILE A 197 23.38 13.50 -6.19
N VAL A 198 22.61 12.82 -5.34
CA VAL A 198 21.73 13.47 -4.36
C VAL A 198 22.00 12.87 -2.99
N GLY A 199 22.15 13.75 -2.01
CA GLY A 199 22.21 13.37 -0.59
C GLY A 199 20.84 13.45 0.05
N PHE A 200 20.58 12.58 1.01
CA PHE A 200 19.35 12.54 1.78
C PHE A 200 19.65 12.50 3.27
N VAL A 201 18.93 13.28 4.03
CA VAL A 201 18.95 13.28 5.50
C VAL A 201 17.56 12.88 5.98
N ASP A 202 17.43 11.62 6.41
CA ASP A 202 16.22 11.11 7.03
C ASP A 202 16.36 11.10 8.56
N MET A 203 15.75 12.09 9.23
CA MET A 203 15.73 12.16 10.69
C MET A 203 14.29 12.01 11.19
N GLY A 204 13.99 10.84 11.74
CA GLY A 204 12.67 10.44 12.23
C GLY A 204 12.49 10.65 13.73
N GLN A 205 11.63 9.79 14.32
CA GLN A 205 11.34 9.82 15.77
C GLN A 205 12.52 9.31 16.62
N ALA A 206 13.23 8.25 16.16
CA ALA A 206 14.20 7.54 16.98
C ALA A 206 15.59 7.36 16.33
N LYS A 207 15.71 7.62 15.03
CA LYS A 207 16.93 7.38 14.26
C LYS A 207 17.19 8.46 13.25
N THR A 208 18.44 8.52 12.79
CA THR A 208 18.84 9.30 11.62
C THR A 208 19.60 8.42 10.64
N THR A 209 19.25 8.51 9.36
CA THR A 209 19.98 7.89 8.23
C THR A 209 20.41 8.98 7.27
N ILE A 210 21.70 9.04 6.95
CA ILE A 210 22.24 9.93 5.92
C ILE A 210 22.80 9.05 4.81
N PHE A 211 22.30 9.25 3.61
CA PHE A 211 22.70 8.45 2.48
C PHE A 211 22.81 9.27 1.18
N PHE A 212 23.55 8.71 0.21
CA PHE A 212 23.70 9.31 -1.10
C PHE A 212 23.25 8.31 -2.16
N GLY A 213 22.59 8.83 -3.19
CA GLY A 213 22.16 8.06 -4.36
C GLY A 213 22.58 8.72 -5.66
N THR A 214 22.81 7.89 -6.67
CA THR A 214 22.99 8.29 -8.07
C THR A 214 21.74 8.00 -8.88
N PHE A 215 21.39 8.92 -9.77
CA PHE A 215 20.16 8.89 -10.55
C PHE A 215 20.44 9.25 -12.00
N ASN A 216 20.03 8.39 -12.92
CA ASN A 216 19.93 8.68 -14.35
C ASN A 216 18.60 8.13 -14.90
N LYS A 217 18.33 8.22 -16.20
CA LYS A 217 17.08 7.73 -16.79
C LYS A 217 16.89 6.21 -16.77
N LYS A 218 17.97 5.45 -16.60
CA LYS A 218 17.96 3.99 -16.72
C LYS A 218 18.01 3.30 -15.36
N GLU A 219 18.81 3.88 -14.45
CA GLU A 219 19.09 3.25 -13.17
C GLU A 219 19.13 4.25 -12.00
N MET A 220 18.96 3.70 -10.83
CA MET A 220 19.13 4.37 -9.56
C MET A 220 19.89 3.47 -8.60
N LYS A 221 20.88 4.03 -7.92
CA LYS A 221 21.74 3.29 -7.02
C LYS A 221 22.00 4.04 -5.74
N VAL A 222 21.79 3.38 -4.59
CA VAL A 222 22.24 3.87 -3.28
C VAL A 222 23.72 3.53 -3.12
N ILE A 223 24.58 4.54 -2.93
CA ILE A 223 26.04 4.39 -2.97
C ILE A 223 26.73 4.51 -1.61
N SER A 224 26.10 5.17 -0.65
CA SER A 224 26.65 5.35 0.71
C SER A 224 25.51 5.49 1.69
N VAL A 225 25.57 4.78 2.81
CA VAL A 225 24.58 4.84 3.89
C VAL A 225 25.30 4.92 5.23
N ASN A 226 24.88 5.86 6.08
CA ASN A 226 25.36 6.03 7.44
C ASN A 226 24.16 6.21 8.38
N ASN A 227 24.16 5.50 9.49
CA ASN A 227 23.03 5.43 10.41
C ASN A 227 23.47 5.80 11.84
N GLU A 228 22.54 6.42 12.58
CA GLU A 228 22.60 6.57 14.03
C GLU A 228 21.25 6.15 14.65
N ARG A 229 21.28 5.12 15.50
CA ARG A 229 20.04 4.50 16.05
C ARG A 229 19.35 5.36 17.10
N PHE A 230 20.09 6.26 17.78
CA PHE A 230 19.61 7.09 18.88
C PHE A 230 19.85 8.57 18.58
N CYS A 231 19.31 9.03 17.47
CA CYS A 231 19.38 10.39 17.01
C CYS A 231 18.07 10.75 16.29
N GLY A 232 17.07 11.15 17.05
CA GLY A 232 15.76 11.50 16.53
C GLY A 232 14.97 12.42 17.47
N ALA A 233 13.70 12.62 17.17
CA ALA A 233 12.85 13.56 17.93
C ALA A 233 12.58 13.10 19.38
N ARG A 234 12.49 11.79 19.63
CA ARG A 234 12.22 11.28 20.99
C ARG A 234 13.40 11.50 21.93
N GLU A 235 14.62 11.53 21.41
CA GLU A 235 15.81 11.86 22.18
C GLU A 235 15.79 13.33 22.61
N PHE A 236 15.30 14.24 21.73
CA PHE A 236 15.04 15.63 22.13
C PHE A 236 14.01 15.71 23.24
N ASP A 237 12.86 15.07 23.03
CA ASP A 237 11.75 15.05 23.98
C ASP A 237 12.20 14.51 25.35
N TYR A 238 13.02 13.47 25.39
CA TYR A 238 13.54 12.88 26.61
C TYR A 238 14.49 13.81 27.37
N LEU A 239 15.39 14.50 26.66
CA LEU A 239 16.33 15.47 27.29
C LEU A 239 15.56 16.64 27.88
N ILE A 240 14.56 17.16 27.18
CA ILE A 240 13.70 18.23 27.69
C ILE A 240 12.93 17.75 28.92
N ALA A 241 12.33 16.53 28.84
CA ALA A 241 11.61 15.97 29.98
C ALA A 241 12.49 15.82 31.19
N LYS A 242 13.71 15.35 31.05
CA LYS A 242 14.68 15.22 32.13
C LYS A 242 15.06 16.59 32.70
N HIS A 243 15.29 17.59 31.84
CA HIS A 243 15.62 18.95 32.29
C HIS A 243 14.46 19.56 33.08
N VAL A 244 13.26 19.52 32.56
CA VAL A 244 12.06 20.07 33.21
C VAL A 244 11.73 19.30 34.48
N SER A 245 11.93 17.97 34.50
CA SER A 245 11.77 17.16 35.73
C SER A 245 12.73 17.54 36.83
N ASN A 246 13.99 17.78 36.49
CA ASN A 246 14.99 18.26 37.47
C ASN A 246 14.61 19.64 38.07
N VAL A 247 14.07 20.55 37.23
CA VAL A 247 13.60 21.88 37.72
C VAL A 247 12.39 21.69 38.65
N PHE A 248 11.47 20.78 38.29
CA PHE A 248 10.31 20.49 39.13
C PHE A 248 10.72 19.84 40.47
N GLU A 249 11.63 18.88 40.42
CA GLU A 249 12.16 18.20 41.62
C GLU A 249 12.87 19.15 42.56
N GLN A 250 13.69 20.09 42.05
CA GLN A 250 14.34 21.12 42.85
C GLN A 250 13.34 22.04 43.55
N LYS A 251 12.15 22.27 42.92
CA LYS A 251 11.14 23.15 43.50
C LYS A 251 10.21 22.45 44.48
N TYR A 252 9.83 21.19 44.17
CA TYR A 252 8.78 20.49 44.88
C TYR A 252 9.24 19.19 45.58
N GLY A 253 10.46 18.71 45.33
CA GLY A 253 11.04 17.55 45.98
C GLY A 253 10.59 16.20 45.42
N CYS A 254 9.89 16.20 44.32
CA CYS A 254 9.41 14.97 43.66
C CYS A 254 9.77 14.96 42.17
N ASP A 255 10.21 13.79 41.65
CA ASP A 255 10.65 13.60 40.26
C ASP A 255 9.52 13.05 39.35
N PRO A 256 8.95 13.86 38.43
CA PRO A 256 7.93 13.41 37.47
C PRO A 256 8.36 12.26 36.56
N MET A 257 9.68 12.10 36.32
CA MET A 257 10.17 11.01 35.47
C MET A 257 10.22 9.64 36.19
N SER A 258 10.13 9.62 37.53
CA SER A 258 10.10 8.38 38.32
C SER A 258 8.78 7.61 38.21
N ALA A 259 7.65 8.31 37.96
CA ALA A 259 6.32 7.72 37.88
C ALA A 259 5.88 7.51 36.42
N PRO A 260 5.70 6.28 35.94
CA PRO A 260 5.43 5.99 34.54
C PRO A 260 4.25 6.75 33.94
N LYS A 261 3.11 6.86 34.65
CA LYS A 261 1.92 7.58 34.22
C LYS A 261 2.19 9.08 34.01
N ILE A 262 2.96 9.67 34.92
CA ILE A 262 3.30 11.09 34.92
C ILE A 262 4.31 11.35 33.79
N LYS A 263 5.33 10.49 33.67
CA LYS A 263 6.31 10.52 32.59
C LYS A 263 5.62 10.52 31.21
N ILE A 264 4.67 9.61 30.99
CA ILE A 264 3.91 9.55 29.71
C ILE A 264 3.18 10.88 29.47
N ARG A 265 2.52 11.43 30.50
CA ARG A 265 1.80 12.71 30.41
C ARG A 265 2.76 13.85 30.07
N LEU A 266 3.90 13.94 30.76
CA LEU A 266 4.94 14.95 30.53
C LEU A 266 5.51 14.86 29.12
N MET A 267 5.87 13.66 28.65
CA MET A 267 6.40 13.42 27.30
C MET A 267 5.42 13.84 26.19
N ASP A 268 4.11 13.62 26.37
CA ASP A 268 3.09 14.04 25.43
C ASP A 268 3.03 15.57 25.27
N TYR A 269 3.12 16.30 26.38
CA TYR A 269 3.13 17.76 26.36
C TYR A 269 4.41 18.29 25.73
N ILE A 270 5.56 17.70 26.07
CA ILE A 270 6.86 18.08 25.52
C ILE A 270 6.90 17.88 24.00
N GLY A 271 6.40 16.77 23.51
CA GLY A 271 6.30 16.53 22.06
C GLY A 271 5.49 17.62 21.33
N LYS A 272 4.47 18.22 21.99
CA LYS A 272 3.69 19.34 21.44
C LYS A 272 4.49 20.64 21.44
N ILE A 273 5.12 21.01 22.57
CA ILE A 273 5.89 22.25 22.65
C ILE A 273 7.13 22.24 21.77
N ARG A 274 7.81 21.10 21.62
CA ARG A 274 8.91 20.93 20.65
C ARG A 274 8.45 21.27 19.23
N LYS A 275 7.27 20.78 18.82
CA LYS A 275 6.72 21.10 17.49
C LYS A 275 6.44 22.59 17.35
N THR A 276 5.94 23.27 18.39
CA THR A 276 5.73 24.72 18.42
C THR A 276 7.05 25.47 18.24
N LEU A 277 8.13 25.03 18.90
CA LEU A 277 9.45 25.64 18.79
C LEU A 277 10.11 25.50 17.40
N THR A 278 9.60 24.67 16.52
CA THR A 278 10.07 24.66 15.12
C THR A 278 9.71 25.93 14.36
N VAL A 279 8.65 26.63 14.78
CA VAL A 279 8.17 27.89 14.20
C VAL A 279 8.43 29.06 15.14
N ASN A 280 8.01 28.93 16.40
CA ASN A 280 8.09 30.00 17.40
C ASN A 280 9.47 30.05 18.06
N LYS A 281 9.84 31.25 18.59
CA LYS A 281 11.08 31.43 19.34
C LYS A 281 10.97 30.99 20.81
N GLU A 282 9.75 30.92 21.35
CA GLU A 282 9.45 30.53 22.73
C GLU A 282 8.09 29.82 22.81
N THR A 283 7.88 29.07 23.87
CA THR A 283 6.62 28.40 24.19
C THR A 283 6.53 28.13 25.69
N SER A 284 5.28 28.00 26.20
CA SER A 284 5.04 27.66 27.60
C SER A 284 4.52 26.26 27.75
N LEU A 285 5.06 25.52 28.70
CA LEU A 285 4.59 24.21 29.14
C LEU A 285 3.78 24.38 30.41
N ASN A 286 2.47 24.18 30.31
CA ASN A 286 1.56 24.27 31.46
C ASN A 286 0.86 22.94 31.63
N ILE A 287 1.01 22.31 32.80
CA ILE A 287 0.38 21.02 33.14
C ILE A 287 -0.17 21.15 34.57
N ASP A 288 -1.49 21.28 34.68
CA ASP A 288 -2.18 21.36 35.96
C ASP A 288 -2.05 20.04 36.71
N SER A 289 -1.76 20.11 38.02
CA SER A 289 -1.63 18.93 38.90
C SER A 289 -0.77 17.83 38.27
N LEU A 290 0.48 18.14 37.96
CA LEU A 290 1.39 17.18 37.35
C LEU A 290 1.72 16.05 38.30
N MET A 291 2.16 16.36 39.51
CA MET A 291 2.53 15.39 40.55
C MET A 291 2.27 15.99 41.93
N ASP A 292 1.73 15.17 42.85
CA ASP A 292 1.43 15.54 44.25
C ASP A 292 0.57 16.82 44.45
N GLY A 293 -0.29 17.12 43.46
CA GLY A 293 -1.15 18.29 43.43
C GLY A 293 -0.49 19.54 42.88
N GLU A 294 0.81 19.51 42.58
CA GLU A 294 1.58 20.64 42.11
C GLU A 294 1.49 20.83 40.60
N ASP A 295 1.38 22.08 40.18
CA ASP A 295 1.33 22.49 38.78
C ASP A 295 2.74 22.68 38.20
N LEU A 296 2.93 22.25 36.96
CA LEU A 296 4.12 22.58 36.19
C LEU A 296 3.84 23.77 35.27
N THR A 297 4.54 24.85 35.48
CA THR A 297 4.63 25.95 34.51
C THR A 297 6.11 26.18 34.18
N TYR A 298 6.44 26.05 32.89
CA TYR A 298 7.81 26.20 32.40
C TYR A 298 7.82 26.92 31.05
N ASN A 299 8.56 28.03 30.96
CA ASN A 299 8.74 28.74 29.70
C ASN A 299 10.05 28.26 29.04
N LEU A 300 9.97 27.79 27.85
CA LEU A 300 11.11 27.26 27.08
C LEU A 300 11.36 28.12 25.85
N THR A 301 12.53 28.72 25.79
CA THR A 301 13.00 29.43 24.59
C THR A 301 13.69 28.46 23.63
N ARG A 302 13.76 28.82 22.34
CA ARG A 302 14.48 28.04 21.33
C ARG A 302 15.95 27.91 21.65
N GLU A 303 16.58 28.96 22.12
CA GLU A 303 18.00 28.93 22.49
C GLU A 303 18.28 27.95 23.66
N GLU A 304 17.40 27.95 24.64
CA GLU A 304 17.50 27.00 25.76
C GLU A 304 17.22 25.56 25.29
N PHE A 305 16.21 25.36 24.47
CA PHE A 305 15.91 24.08 23.83
C PHE A 305 17.15 23.54 23.09
N GLU A 306 17.81 24.35 22.26
CA GLU A 306 19.00 23.96 21.49
C GLU A 306 20.19 23.61 22.41
N LYS A 307 20.34 24.29 23.56
CA LYS A 307 21.33 23.91 24.57
C LYS A 307 21.02 22.57 25.22
N ILE A 308 19.75 22.32 25.56
CA ILE A 308 19.31 21.04 26.17
C ILE A 308 19.56 19.87 25.24
N ILE A 309 19.22 20.00 23.96
CA ILE A 309 19.35 18.93 22.96
C ILE A 309 20.77 18.78 22.39
N LYS A 310 21.73 19.59 22.84
CA LYS A 310 23.10 19.61 22.31
C LYS A 310 23.74 18.21 22.22
N PRO A 311 23.58 17.27 23.17
CA PRO A 311 24.17 15.92 23.05
C PRO A 311 23.68 15.17 21.83
N VAL A 312 22.44 15.40 21.37
CA VAL A 312 21.88 14.75 20.18
C VAL A 312 22.33 15.47 18.92
N THR A 313 22.39 16.83 18.96
CA THR A 313 22.88 17.60 17.79
C THR A 313 24.38 17.38 17.55
N ASP A 314 25.18 17.13 18.59
CA ASP A 314 26.60 16.74 18.44
C ASP A 314 26.73 15.37 17.77
N LYS A 315 25.91 14.36 18.17
CA LYS A 315 25.85 13.06 17.47
C LYS A 315 25.44 13.23 16.00
N PHE A 316 24.46 14.08 15.74
CA PHE A 316 24.00 14.37 14.39
C PHE A 316 25.10 15.02 13.54
N ARG A 317 25.82 15.99 14.10
CA ARG A 317 26.97 16.65 13.45
C ARG A 317 28.04 15.62 13.09
N ALA A 318 28.43 14.76 14.03
CA ALA A 318 29.40 13.70 13.80
C ALA A 318 28.96 12.72 12.71
N LEU A 319 27.65 12.40 12.65
CA LEU A 319 27.10 11.55 11.59
C LEU A 319 27.17 12.23 10.22
N CYS A 320 26.89 13.54 10.13
CA CYS A 320 27.04 14.32 8.89
C CYS A 320 28.50 14.33 8.41
N GLU A 321 29.45 14.62 9.30
CA GLU A 321 30.89 14.65 8.99
C GLU A 321 31.40 13.27 8.53
N LYS A 322 31.00 12.18 9.24
CA LYS A 322 31.26 10.79 8.84
C LYS A 322 30.70 10.48 7.44
N SER A 323 29.51 10.99 7.12
CA SER A 323 28.87 10.75 5.84
C SER A 323 29.61 11.43 4.69
N VAL A 324 30.06 12.68 4.89
CA VAL A 324 30.92 13.39 3.91
C VAL A 324 32.26 12.68 3.74
N LYS A 325 32.88 12.25 4.85
CA LYS A 325 34.15 11.49 4.80
C LYS A 325 34.01 10.17 4.02
N ASN A 326 32.95 9.39 4.29
CA ASN A 326 32.67 8.15 3.59
C ASN A 326 32.39 8.36 2.11
N LEU A 327 31.68 9.44 1.73
CA LEU A 327 31.45 9.80 0.34
C LEU A 327 32.76 10.04 -0.40
N LEU A 328 33.69 10.79 0.21
CA LEU A 328 34.98 11.09 -0.40
C LEU A 328 35.90 9.87 -0.42
N GLU A 329 36.04 9.15 0.69
CA GLU A 329 37.03 8.08 0.83
C GLU A 329 36.61 6.77 0.17
N LYS A 330 35.35 6.37 0.36
CA LYS A 330 34.83 5.09 -0.18
C LYS A 330 34.27 5.22 -1.60
N CYS A 331 33.49 6.28 -1.85
CA CYS A 331 32.85 6.48 -3.16
C CYS A 331 33.69 7.30 -4.14
N LYS A 332 34.75 7.98 -3.66
CA LYS A 332 35.61 8.87 -4.46
C LYS A 332 34.85 10.05 -5.08
N ILE A 333 33.80 10.49 -4.43
CA ILE A 333 32.93 11.61 -4.85
C ILE A 333 33.18 12.81 -3.95
N LYS A 334 33.38 13.97 -4.56
CA LYS A 334 33.54 15.23 -3.83
C LYS A 334 32.17 15.81 -3.50
N LEU A 335 32.08 16.53 -2.40
CA LEU A 335 30.84 17.19 -1.96
C LEU A 335 30.32 18.22 -2.99
N GLU A 336 31.21 18.82 -3.77
CA GLU A 336 30.91 19.75 -4.86
C GLU A 336 30.06 19.09 -5.97
N ASP A 337 30.29 17.79 -6.23
CA ASP A 337 29.60 17.00 -7.25
C ASP A 337 28.17 16.61 -6.82
N VAL A 338 27.85 16.75 -5.55
CA VAL A 338 26.49 16.50 -5.02
C VAL A 338 25.57 17.60 -5.49
N HIS A 339 24.50 17.22 -6.19
CA HIS A 339 23.53 18.17 -6.76
C HIS A 339 22.72 18.89 -5.68
N SER A 340 22.15 18.16 -4.73
CA SER A 340 21.26 18.69 -3.69
C SER A 340 21.24 17.78 -2.46
N ILE A 341 20.76 18.31 -1.33
CA ILE A 341 20.47 17.55 -0.10
C ILE A 341 18.97 17.64 0.15
N GLU A 342 18.31 16.49 0.14
CA GLU A 342 16.89 16.34 0.42
C GLU A 342 16.65 16.00 1.88
N MET A 343 15.64 16.62 2.49
CA MET A 343 15.26 16.37 3.88
C MET A 343 14.04 15.47 3.97
N VAL A 344 14.13 14.43 4.79
CA VAL A 344 13.10 13.43 5.05
C VAL A 344 12.93 13.25 6.56
N GLY A 345 11.74 12.85 6.99
CA GLY A 345 11.40 12.68 8.40
C GLY A 345 11.04 14.00 9.11
N CYS A 346 10.25 13.89 10.18
CA CYS A 346 9.71 15.08 10.85
C CYS A 346 10.72 15.88 11.67
N ALA A 347 11.75 15.23 12.22
CA ALA A 347 12.71 15.87 13.10
C ALA A 347 13.66 16.82 12.37
N VAL A 348 13.88 16.65 11.06
CA VAL A 348 14.69 17.59 10.25
C VAL A 348 14.11 19.00 10.16
N ARG A 349 12.84 19.19 10.56
CA ARG A 349 12.21 20.51 10.60
C ARG A 349 12.75 21.40 11.71
N THR A 350 13.48 20.84 12.69
CA THR A 350 14.11 21.58 13.79
C THR A 350 15.17 22.53 13.22
N PRO A 351 15.13 23.86 13.52
CA PRO A 351 16.02 24.84 12.89
C PRO A 351 17.48 24.51 13.00
N ILE A 352 17.99 24.20 14.19
CA ILE A 352 19.41 23.85 14.40
C ILE A 352 19.87 22.65 13.55
N ILE A 353 19.00 21.70 13.28
CA ILE A 353 19.30 20.54 12.42
C ILE A 353 19.53 21.01 10.97
N GLN A 354 18.69 21.93 10.48
CA GLN A 354 18.85 22.50 9.13
C GLN A 354 20.12 23.34 9.01
N GLU A 355 20.48 24.08 10.07
CA GLU A 355 21.73 24.86 10.14
C GLU A 355 22.95 23.93 10.08
N ILE A 356 22.96 22.86 10.85
CA ILE A 356 24.04 21.85 10.81
C ILE A 356 24.18 21.21 9.41
N ILE A 357 23.05 20.88 8.76
CA ILE A 357 23.07 20.33 7.39
C ILE A 357 23.70 21.34 6.43
N LYS A 358 23.26 22.60 6.44
CA LYS A 358 23.83 23.67 5.61
C LYS A 358 25.31 23.90 5.88
N ASP A 359 25.70 23.92 7.16
CA ASP A 359 27.07 24.13 7.56
C ASP A 359 28.02 23.03 7.06
N ILE A 360 27.64 21.76 7.18
CA ILE A 360 28.52 20.64 6.83
C ILE A 360 28.47 20.32 5.33
N PHE A 361 27.29 20.27 4.75
CA PHE A 361 27.16 19.90 3.33
C PHE A 361 27.35 21.08 2.36
N LYS A 362 27.41 22.33 2.87
CA LYS A 362 27.60 23.54 2.06
C LYS A 362 26.62 23.63 0.88
N LYS A 363 25.42 23.09 1.07
CA LYS A 363 24.33 23.08 0.10
C LYS A 363 23.04 23.60 0.72
N GLU A 364 22.18 24.20 -0.09
CA GLU A 364 20.81 24.50 0.35
C GLU A 364 20.02 23.19 0.52
N VAL A 365 19.20 23.16 1.56
CA VAL A 365 18.36 22.00 1.86
C VAL A 365 17.08 22.04 1.04
N CYS A 366 16.78 20.94 0.37
CA CYS A 366 15.58 20.76 -0.42
C CYS A 366 14.48 20.07 0.40
N LYS A 367 13.22 20.47 0.14
CA LYS A 367 12.01 19.94 0.81
C LYS A 367 11.00 19.46 -0.23
N THR A 368 11.48 18.73 -1.22
CA THR A 368 10.67 18.37 -2.39
C THR A 368 9.95 17.05 -2.23
N LEU A 369 10.29 16.26 -1.22
CA LEU A 369 9.62 15.04 -0.83
C LEU A 369 8.59 15.32 0.28
N LEU A 370 7.54 14.50 0.35
CA LEU A 370 6.62 14.46 1.49
C LEU A 370 7.30 13.70 2.64
N PRO A 371 7.74 14.38 3.72
CA PRO A 371 8.65 13.76 4.69
C PRO A 371 8.07 12.54 5.41
N ASP A 372 6.75 12.50 5.57
CA ASP A 372 6.04 11.46 6.30
C ASP A 372 5.60 10.29 5.40
N GLU A 373 5.52 10.48 4.09
CA GLU A 373 4.91 9.53 3.14
C GLU A 373 5.89 8.97 2.12
N CYS A 374 7.02 9.64 1.86
CA CYS A 374 7.90 9.27 0.74
C CYS A 374 8.42 7.83 0.85
N ILE A 375 8.62 7.29 2.06
CA ILE A 375 9.06 5.91 2.26
C ILE A 375 7.94 4.95 1.84
N SER A 376 6.72 5.13 2.34
CA SER A 376 5.57 4.31 1.97
C SER A 376 5.28 4.39 0.45
N ARG A 377 5.39 5.58 -0.13
CA ARG A 377 5.25 5.79 -1.59
C ARG A 377 6.31 5.01 -2.37
N GLY A 378 7.57 5.02 -1.90
CA GLY A 378 8.64 4.22 -2.48
C GLY A 378 8.39 2.72 -2.39
N CYS A 379 7.91 2.21 -1.24
CA CYS A 379 7.49 0.82 -1.08
C CYS A 379 6.38 0.45 -2.07
N THR A 380 5.39 1.33 -2.22
CA THR A 380 4.26 1.13 -3.14
C THR A 380 4.71 1.09 -4.60
N LEU A 381 5.63 1.97 -4.99
CA LEU A 381 6.22 1.98 -6.32
C LEU A 381 7.02 0.69 -6.57
N PHE A 382 7.80 0.24 -5.59
CA PHE A 382 8.53 -1.02 -5.69
C PHE A 382 7.59 -2.23 -5.81
N ALA A 383 6.48 -2.25 -5.06
CA ALA A 383 5.45 -3.27 -5.18
C ALA A 383 4.82 -3.29 -6.58
N ALA A 384 4.54 -2.11 -7.15
CA ALA A 384 4.00 -1.98 -8.50
C ALA A 384 5.00 -2.43 -9.58
N MET A 385 6.29 -2.12 -9.42
CA MET A 385 7.35 -2.55 -10.34
C MET A 385 7.53 -4.08 -10.40
N ASN A 386 7.32 -4.76 -9.27
CA ASN A 386 7.46 -6.22 -9.16
C ASN A 386 6.15 -6.97 -9.40
N SER A 387 5.04 -6.26 -9.58
CA SER A 387 3.73 -6.87 -9.82
C SER A 387 3.52 -7.18 -11.30
N PRO A 388 3.04 -8.38 -11.66
CA PRO A 388 2.75 -8.73 -13.05
C PRO A 388 1.58 -7.95 -13.66
N TYR A 389 0.81 -7.23 -12.84
CA TYR A 389 -0.40 -6.52 -13.25
C TYR A 389 -0.15 -5.07 -13.68
N PHE A 390 1.05 -4.54 -13.41
CA PHE A 390 1.38 -3.16 -13.74
C PHE A 390 2.54 -3.09 -14.73
N SER A 391 2.35 -2.37 -15.82
CA SER A 391 3.43 -2.02 -16.73
C SER A 391 4.10 -0.75 -16.22
N VAL A 392 5.12 -0.90 -15.39
CA VAL A 392 5.97 0.21 -14.96
C VAL A 392 7.19 0.26 -15.89
N ARG A 393 7.69 1.46 -16.20
CA ARG A 393 8.92 1.62 -17.02
C ARG A 393 10.04 0.76 -16.45
N ASN A 394 10.79 0.08 -17.32
CA ASN A 394 12.03 -0.58 -16.96
C ASN A 394 13.01 0.45 -16.37
N PHE A 395 13.23 0.35 -15.10
CA PHE A 395 14.13 1.18 -14.33
C PHE A 395 14.93 0.26 -13.40
N GLU A 396 16.24 0.20 -13.62
CA GLU A 396 17.10 -0.64 -12.78
C GLU A 396 17.26 -0.01 -11.41
N PHE A 397 17.06 -0.82 -10.38
CA PHE A 397 17.12 -0.39 -9.01
C PHE A 397 18.10 -1.24 -8.21
N HIS A 398 19.04 -0.58 -7.53
CA HIS A 398 20.12 -1.24 -6.80
C HIS A 398 20.09 -0.92 -5.31
N HIS A 399 19.79 -1.94 -4.50
CA HIS A 399 19.80 -1.85 -3.04
C HIS A 399 21.24 -1.85 -2.49
N TYR A 400 21.45 -1.13 -1.41
CA TYR A 400 22.72 -1.07 -0.68
C TYR A 400 22.80 -2.19 0.37
N ASN A 401 23.84 -3.04 0.30
CA ASN A 401 24.09 -4.06 1.32
C ASN A 401 24.74 -3.41 2.56
N PRO A 402 24.12 -3.51 3.76
CA PRO A 402 24.64 -2.83 4.94
C PRO A 402 25.89 -3.49 5.55
N TYR A 403 26.07 -4.80 5.38
CA TYR A 403 27.13 -5.57 6.03
C TYR A 403 27.70 -6.62 5.12
N THR A 404 29.02 -6.85 5.20
CA THR A 404 29.69 -7.90 4.43
C THR A 404 29.21 -9.29 4.83
N ILE A 405 28.77 -10.07 3.84
CA ILE A 405 28.31 -11.45 3.99
C ILE A 405 29.41 -12.38 3.44
N GLU A 406 29.78 -13.36 4.24
CA GLU A 406 30.79 -14.37 3.93
C GLU A 406 30.15 -15.75 3.86
N VAL A 407 30.71 -16.61 3.00
CA VAL A 407 30.31 -18.02 2.88
C VAL A 407 31.45 -18.94 3.31
N GLU A 408 31.12 -19.86 4.18
CA GLU A 408 32.05 -20.86 4.71
C GLU A 408 31.64 -22.25 4.22
N TYR A 409 32.64 -23.00 3.72
CA TYR A 409 32.44 -24.37 3.22
C TYR A 409 33.70 -25.21 3.38
N PRO A 410 33.58 -26.57 3.54
CA PRO A 410 34.68 -27.46 3.57
C PRO A 410 35.29 -27.69 2.16
N TYR A 411 36.59 -27.68 2.05
CA TYR A 411 37.31 -27.84 0.80
C TYR A 411 38.44 -28.84 0.97
N VAL A 412 38.56 -29.83 0.09
CA VAL A 412 39.63 -30.84 0.07
C VAL A 412 40.74 -30.38 -0.86
N LYS A 413 41.92 -30.17 -0.33
CA LYS A 413 43.11 -29.85 -1.11
C LYS A 413 43.58 -31.05 -1.94
N LYS A 414 44.50 -30.81 -2.92
CA LYS A 414 45.09 -31.85 -3.76
C LYS A 414 45.88 -32.89 -2.95
N ASP A 415 46.36 -32.56 -1.76
CA ASP A 415 47.05 -33.45 -0.84
C ASP A 415 46.10 -34.30 0.01
N GLY A 416 44.79 -34.20 -0.20
CA GLY A 416 43.76 -34.90 0.57
C GLY A 416 43.37 -34.22 1.88
N THR A 417 44.02 -33.14 2.29
CA THR A 417 43.71 -32.42 3.53
C THR A 417 42.43 -31.63 3.39
N THR A 418 41.48 -31.79 4.31
CA THR A 418 40.27 -30.99 4.38
C THR A 418 40.50 -29.70 5.17
N ILE A 419 40.18 -28.58 4.59
CA ILE A 419 40.25 -27.27 5.22
C ILE A 419 38.86 -26.62 5.18
N ILE A 420 38.58 -25.73 6.12
CA ILE A 420 37.44 -24.84 6.06
C ILE A 420 37.87 -23.57 5.31
N LYS A 421 37.19 -23.25 4.24
CA LYS A 421 37.42 -22.05 3.44
C LYS A 421 36.28 -21.05 3.67
N ARG A 422 36.62 -19.78 3.84
CA ARG A 422 35.69 -18.69 4.05
C ARG A 422 35.96 -17.60 3.03
N ASP A 423 34.99 -17.35 2.16
CA ASP A 423 35.10 -16.39 1.05
C ASP A 423 34.04 -15.29 1.22
N VAL A 424 34.36 -14.09 0.76
CA VAL A 424 33.37 -12.98 0.70
C VAL A 424 32.37 -13.24 -0.41
N LEU A 425 31.10 -13.35 -0.05
CA LEU A 425 29.97 -13.48 -0.97
C LEU A 425 29.50 -12.11 -1.47
N LEU A 426 29.28 -11.18 -0.54
CA LEU A 426 28.78 -9.84 -0.81
C LEU A 426 29.45 -8.85 0.14
N LYS A 427 30.08 -7.80 -0.37
CA LYS A 427 30.73 -6.76 0.45
C LYS A 427 29.73 -5.71 0.92
N GLN A 428 30.04 -5.01 2.01
CA GLN A 428 29.34 -3.80 2.38
C GLN A 428 29.36 -2.81 1.20
N GLY A 429 28.19 -2.28 0.84
CA GLY A 429 28.01 -1.35 -0.28
C GLY A 429 27.80 -2.01 -1.65
N ASP A 430 27.98 -3.33 -1.75
CA ASP A 430 27.58 -4.05 -2.97
C ASP A 430 26.04 -4.05 -3.11
N ASN A 431 25.60 -4.24 -4.33
CA ASN A 431 24.18 -4.32 -4.63
C ASN A 431 23.63 -5.73 -4.39
N PHE A 432 22.38 -5.83 -3.94
CA PHE A 432 21.60 -7.05 -3.87
C PHE A 432 20.22 -6.87 -4.54
N PRO A 433 19.51 -7.92 -4.96
CA PRO A 433 19.88 -9.34 -4.85
C PRO A 433 21.05 -9.70 -5.76
N LYS A 434 21.88 -10.65 -5.34
CA LYS A 434 23.06 -11.07 -6.11
C LYS A 434 23.39 -12.53 -5.82
N GLY A 435 23.72 -13.25 -6.89
CA GLY A 435 24.23 -14.61 -6.81
C GLY A 435 25.68 -14.70 -7.23
N LYS A 436 26.37 -15.70 -6.73
CA LYS A 436 27.73 -16.06 -7.13
C LYS A 436 27.85 -17.57 -7.30
N ASP A 437 28.32 -17.99 -8.47
CA ASP A 437 28.51 -19.38 -8.80
C ASP A 437 29.92 -19.86 -8.35
N TYR A 438 29.95 -21.01 -7.72
CA TYR A 438 31.16 -21.72 -7.33
C TYR A 438 31.13 -23.10 -7.96
N THR A 439 32.14 -23.42 -8.77
CA THR A 439 32.27 -24.74 -9.41
C THR A 439 33.48 -25.42 -8.86
N PHE A 440 33.32 -26.63 -8.38
CA PHE A 440 34.41 -27.45 -7.81
C PHE A 440 34.43 -28.80 -8.50
N GLU A 441 35.65 -29.32 -8.75
CA GLU A 441 35.84 -30.73 -9.06
C GLU A 441 35.34 -31.54 -7.85
N LYS A 442 34.63 -32.63 -8.08
CA LYS A 442 34.07 -33.44 -7.00
C LYS A 442 35.11 -33.97 -6.03
N SER A 443 36.33 -34.24 -6.50
CA SER A 443 37.48 -34.62 -5.69
C SER A 443 37.87 -33.59 -4.63
N MET A 444 37.49 -32.32 -4.84
CA MET A 444 37.75 -31.21 -3.93
C MET A 444 36.66 -30.99 -2.90
N LEU A 445 35.60 -31.82 -2.91
CA LEU A 445 34.47 -31.70 -1.99
C LEU A 445 34.39 -32.86 -1.02
N VAL A 446 33.97 -32.56 0.22
CA VAL A 446 33.69 -33.59 1.22
C VAL A 446 32.47 -34.39 0.80
N LYS A 447 32.59 -35.74 0.79
CA LYS A 447 31.54 -36.65 0.38
C LYS A 447 30.46 -36.76 1.50
N ASN A 448 29.21 -36.94 1.10
CA ASN A 448 28.03 -37.24 1.92
C ASN A 448 27.49 -36.12 2.81
N ASN A 449 28.26 -35.15 3.28
CA ASN A 449 27.79 -34.02 4.07
C ASN A 449 28.63 -32.79 3.75
N PHE A 450 28.14 -32.00 2.82
CA PHE A 450 28.73 -30.71 2.48
C PHE A 450 27.98 -29.61 3.17
N ASN A 451 28.57 -29.07 4.25
CA ASN A 451 27.96 -28.02 5.05
C ASN A 451 28.38 -26.65 4.53
N VAL A 452 27.42 -25.85 4.14
CA VAL A 452 27.59 -24.43 3.78
C VAL A 452 27.05 -23.57 4.89
N LYS A 453 27.84 -22.59 5.33
CA LYS A 453 27.41 -21.64 6.36
C LYS A 453 27.65 -20.22 5.87
N PHE A 454 26.74 -19.31 6.20
CA PHE A 454 26.83 -17.91 5.87
C PHE A 454 27.03 -17.11 7.15
N TYR A 455 27.89 -16.10 7.10
CA TYR A 455 28.25 -15.29 8.27
C TYR A 455 28.31 -13.82 7.91
N TYR A 456 28.12 -12.94 8.91
CA TYR A 456 28.59 -11.57 8.81
C TYR A 456 30.12 -11.49 9.05
N ASN A 457 30.71 -10.44 8.51
CA ASN A 457 32.06 -10.07 8.92
C ASN A 457 32.00 -9.46 10.33
N LYS A 458 32.55 -10.17 11.32
CA LYS A 458 32.46 -9.81 12.72
C LYS A 458 33.05 -8.44 13.05
N ASN A 459 34.02 -7.95 12.28
CA ASN A 459 34.65 -6.66 12.48
C ASN A 459 33.72 -5.46 12.15
N GLU A 460 32.63 -5.71 11.40
CA GLU A 460 31.67 -4.68 11.04
C GLU A 460 30.50 -4.57 12.05
N ILE A 461 30.26 -5.64 12.84
CA ILE A 461 29.18 -5.74 13.82
C ILE A 461 29.70 -6.40 15.09
N GLU A 462 30.59 -5.72 15.81
CA GLU A 462 31.31 -6.26 16.98
C GLU A 462 30.35 -6.73 18.12
N TRP A 463 29.19 -6.09 18.25
CA TRP A 463 28.19 -6.42 19.27
C TRP A 463 27.38 -7.67 18.97
N LEU A 464 27.44 -8.20 17.76
CA LEU A 464 26.69 -9.40 17.40
C LEU A 464 27.37 -10.62 18.03
N GLU A 465 26.71 -11.27 18.97
CA GLU A 465 27.22 -12.44 19.66
C GLU A 465 27.42 -13.62 18.69
N ASN A 466 26.42 -13.87 17.88
CA ASN A 466 26.45 -14.89 16.85
C ASN A 466 26.40 -14.24 15.46
N ASP A 467 27.48 -14.39 14.69
CA ASP A 467 27.62 -13.88 13.33
C ASP A 467 27.08 -14.84 12.25
N LEU A 468 26.69 -16.07 12.63
CA LEU A 468 26.13 -17.07 11.72
C LEU A 468 24.73 -16.70 11.27
N LEU A 469 24.54 -16.56 9.96
CA LEU A 469 23.29 -16.11 9.33
C LEU A 469 22.41 -17.26 8.88
N ASN A 470 23.02 -18.30 8.27
CA ASN A 470 22.29 -19.44 7.74
C ASN A 470 23.23 -20.63 7.55
N ALA A 471 22.68 -21.85 7.53
CA ALA A 471 23.44 -23.05 7.28
C ALA A 471 22.64 -24.05 6.46
N PHE A 472 23.31 -24.76 5.56
CA PHE A 472 22.72 -25.75 4.68
C PHE A 472 23.53 -27.01 4.63
N ASN A 473 22.89 -28.17 4.65
CA ASN A 473 23.46 -29.46 4.38
C ASN A 473 23.11 -29.91 2.97
N ILE A 474 24.15 -30.27 2.20
CA ILE A 474 23.99 -30.76 0.83
C ILE A 474 24.60 -32.16 0.75
N ASN A 475 23.79 -33.13 0.39
CA ASN A 475 24.29 -34.50 0.21
C ASN A 475 24.90 -34.69 -1.18
N ILE A 476 26.20 -34.91 -1.22
CA ILE A 476 26.95 -35.17 -2.46
C ILE A 476 27.11 -36.69 -2.60
N PRO A 477 26.50 -37.36 -3.63
CA PRO A 477 26.62 -38.81 -3.83
C PRO A 477 28.08 -39.32 -3.88
N GLY A 478 28.34 -40.43 -3.19
CA GLY A 478 29.68 -41.00 -3.10
C GLY A 478 30.16 -41.73 -4.38
N LYS A 479 29.27 -42.38 -5.10
CA LYS A 479 29.51 -43.07 -6.36
C LYS A 479 29.16 -42.16 -7.53
N THR A 480 30.17 -41.68 -8.24
CA THR A 480 30.00 -40.84 -9.45
C THR A 480 31.25 -41.00 -10.32
N GLU A 481 31.12 -40.66 -11.59
CA GLU A 481 32.23 -40.68 -12.56
C GLU A 481 33.43 -39.84 -12.10
N GLU A 482 34.66 -40.27 -12.42
CA GLU A 482 35.89 -39.60 -11.99
C GLU A 482 35.99 -38.13 -12.42
N LYS A 483 35.36 -37.77 -13.57
CA LYS A 483 35.34 -36.40 -14.11
C LYS A 483 34.07 -35.68 -13.80
N SER A 484 33.67 -35.63 -12.55
CA SER A 484 32.47 -34.90 -12.14
C SER A 484 32.79 -33.60 -11.42
N SER A 485 31.92 -32.59 -11.62
CA SER A 485 31.99 -31.31 -10.94
C SER A 485 30.67 -30.97 -10.25
N VAL A 486 30.71 -30.18 -9.19
CA VAL A 486 29.53 -29.67 -8.51
C VAL A 486 29.52 -28.16 -8.59
N LYS A 487 28.43 -27.61 -9.08
CA LYS A 487 28.18 -26.17 -9.15
C LYS A 487 27.21 -25.80 -8.05
N PHE A 488 27.62 -24.85 -7.20
CA PHE A 488 26.77 -24.22 -6.20
C PHE A 488 26.48 -22.79 -6.62
N THR A 489 25.22 -22.35 -6.48
CA THR A 489 24.86 -20.94 -6.58
C THR A 489 24.49 -20.43 -5.19
N PHE A 490 25.40 -19.68 -4.60
CA PHE A 490 25.13 -18.94 -3.36
C PHE A 490 24.48 -17.61 -3.71
N TYR A 491 23.42 -17.25 -3.01
CA TYR A 491 22.54 -16.15 -3.38
C TYR A 491 22.12 -15.34 -2.16
N VAL A 492 22.14 -14.03 -2.30
CA VAL A 492 21.52 -13.10 -1.34
C VAL A 492 20.23 -12.58 -1.99
N ASP A 493 19.11 -12.81 -1.33
CA ASP A 493 17.77 -12.48 -1.86
C ASP A 493 17.42 -10.99 -1.74
N LEU A 494 16.20 -10.62 -2.15
CA LEU A 494 15.64 -9.26 -2.03
C LEU A 494 15.51 -8.80 -0.57
N ASN A 495 15.44 -9.73 0.38
CA ASN A 495 15.38 -9.42 1.81
C ASN A 495 16.77 -9.29 2.42
N CYS A 496 17.84 -9.35 1.61
CA CYS A 496 19.23 -9.39 2.04
C CYS A 496 19.54 -10.58 2.95
N LEU A 497 18.91 -11.74 2.69
CA LEU A 497 19.15 -12.98 3.41
C LEU A 497 19.94 -13.96 2.52
N PRO A 498 21.06 -14.53 3.02
CA PRO A 498 21.87 -15.44 2.24
C PRO A 498 21.29 -16.85 2.24
N SER A 499 21.42 -17.53 1.09
CA SER A 499 20.97 -18.90 0.88
C SER A 499 21.83 -19.65 -0.14
N THR A 500 21.68 -20.97 -0.18
CA THR A 500 22.14 -21.80 -1.29
C THR A 500 20.97 -22.03 -2.23
N LYS A 501 20.99 -21.36 -3.39
CA LYS A 501 19.88 -21.39 -4.36
C LYS A 501 19.82 -22.68 -5.14
N THR A 502 20.98 -23.14 -5.65
CA THR A 502 21.12 -24.39 -6.41
C THR A 502 22.40 -25.11 -6.05
N ALA A 503 22.37 -26.42 -6.14
CA ALA A 503 23.52 -27.32 -6.10
C ALA A 503 23.33 -28.37 -7.21
N GLU A 504 24.20 -28.38 -8.21
CA GLU A 504 24.07 -29.21 -9.40
C GLU A 504 25.36 -30.05 -9.60
N LEU A 505 25.19 -31.37 -9.65
CA LEU A 505 26.25 -32.33 -9.99
C LEU A 505 26.22 -32.53 -11.48
N THR A 506 27.36 -32.22 -12.14
CA THR A 506 27.59 -32.51 -13.55
C THR A 506 28.54 -33.69 -13.67
N GLU A 507 28.06 -34.79 -14.22
CA GLU A 507 28.84 -36.01 -14.47
C GLU A 507 29.15 -36.12 -15.95
N LYS A 508 30.44 -36.27 -16.29
CA LYS A 508 30.88 -36.51 -17.66
C LYS A 508 31.14 -37.99 -17.80
N TYR A 509 30.42 -38.63 -18.65
CA TYR A 509 30.60 -40.06 -18.94
C TYR A 509 30.66 -40.27 -20.45
N THR A 510 31.34 -41.33 -20.80
CA THR A 510 31.49 -41.73 -22.21
C THR A 510 30.52 -42.86 -22.50
N GLU A 511 29.58 -42.64 -23.40
CA GLU A 511 28.68 -43.68 -23.84
C GLU A 511 29.08 -44.20 -25.23
N GLU A 512 29.12 -45.50 -25.35
CA GLU A 512 29.37 -46.11 -26.65
C GLU A 512 28.06 -46.15 -27.44
N VAL A 513 27.99 -45.31 -28.46
CA VAL A 513 26.81 -45.22 -29.31
C VAL A 513 27.10 -45.99 -30.63
N PRO A 514 26.23 -46.92 -31.05
CA PRO A 514 26.36 -47.60 -32.33
C PRO A 514 26.18 -46.59 -33.48
N VAL A 515 27.22 -46.42 -34.27
CA VAL A 515 27.15 -45.57 -35.48
C VAL A 515 27.11 -46.48 -36.69
N LYS A 516 26.04 -46.35 -37.49
CA LYS A 516 25.97 -46.93 -38.82
C LYS A 516 26.98 -46.23 -39.73
N VAL A 517 28.03 -46.94 -40.14
CA VAL A 517 28.98 -46.44 -41.12
C VAL A 517 28.30 -46.48 -42.49
N VAL A 518 27.91 -45.34 -42.99
CA VAL A 518 27.63 -45.17 -44.43
C VAL A 518 28.94 -44.78 -45.08
N ASP A 519 29.55 -45.70 -45.76
CA ASP A 519 30.72 -45.42 -46.63
C ASP A 519 30.29 -44.48 -47.76
N THR A 520 30.71 -43.25 -47.65
CA THR A 520 30.75 -42.31 -48.77
C THR A 520 32.22 -42.03 -49.11
N GLU A 521 32.79 -42.90 -49.96
CA GLU A 521 33.94 -42.49 -50.78
C GLU A 521 33.48 -42.16 -52.16
N LYS A 522 33.76 -40.86 -52.54
CA LYS A 522 34.05 -40.33 -53.89
C LYS A 522 32.96 -40.37 -54.95
N LYS A 523 32.41 -39.18 -55.27
CA LYS A 523 32.84 -38.46 -56.51
C LYS A 523 32.12 -37.14 -56.62
N GLU A 524 32.89 -36.06 -56.68
CA GLU A 524 32.51 -34.84 -57.37
C GLU A 524 32.24 -35.16 -58.85
N GLU A 525 31.21 -34.63 -59.43
CA GLU A 525 31.13 -33.82 -60.63
C GLU A 525 29.76 -33.93 -61.29
N LYS A 526 29.24 -32.72 -61.59
CA LYS A 526 28.37 -32.30 -62.70
C LYS A 526 26.88 -32.56 -62.67
N LYS A 527 26.22 -31.45 -62.43
CA LYS A 527 25.22 -30.76 -63.28
C LYS A 527 24.14 -31.52 -64.04
N GLU A 528 22.96 -31.06 -63.77
CA GLU A 528 21.86 -30.68 -64.68
C GLU A 528 20.94 -31.78 -65.28
N GLU A 529 19.69 -31.46 -64.96
CA GLU A 529 18.47 -31.54 -65.83
C GLU A 529 17.56 -32.79 -65.80
N LYS A 530 16.35 -32.40 -65.35
CA LYS A 530 15.02 -32.75 -65.92
C LYS A 530 14.39 -34.09 -65.68
N LYS A 531 13.26 -33.93 -64.97
CA LYS A 531 11.89 -34.32 -65.35
C LYS A 531 11.48 -35.78 -65.59
N GLU A 532 10.49 -36.06 -64.78
CA GLU A 532 9.21 -36.70 -65.13
C GLU A 532 9.14 -38.23 -65.30
N GLU A 533 8.23 -38.66 -64.48
CA GLU A 533 7.06 -39.54 -64.74
C GLU A 533 7.20 -41.06 -64.51
N LYS A 534 6.32 -41.39 -63.56
CA LYS A 534 5.28 -42.49 -63.57
C LYS A 534 5.67 -43.97 -63.49
N LYS A 535 5.13 -44.44 -62.37
CA LYS A 535 4.17 -45.63 -62.28
C LYS A 535 4.71 -47.02 -62.42
N GLU A 536 4.29 -47.72 -61.39
CA GLU A 536 3.60 -49.01 -61.31
C GLU A 536 4.44 -50.32 -61.26
N GLU A 537 4.26 -50.89 -60.11
CA GLU A 537 3.76 -52.20 -59.75
C GLU A 537 4.66 -53.45 -59.97
N LYS A 538 4.68 -54.14 -58.85
CA LYS A 538 4.48 -55.59 -58.60
C LYS A 538 5.78 -56.39 -58.31
N LYS A 539 5.73 -56.91 -57.17
CA LYS A 539 5.83 -58.28 -56.62
C LYS A 539 7.03 -59.17 -56.95
N GLU A 540 7.52 -59.64 -55.84
CA GLU A 540 7.75 -60.95 -55.35
C GLU A 540 9.18 -61.43 -55.24
N GLU A 541 9.43 -61.80 -54.03
CA GLU A 541 10.05 -62.94 -53.42
C GLU A 541 11.61 -63.04 -53.36
N LYS A 542 12.01 -63.13 -52.08
CA LYS A 542 13.00 -63.97 -51.44
C LYS A 542 14.38 -64.11 -52.04
N LYS A 543 15.41 -63.62 -51.36
CA LYS A 543 16.43 -64.47 -50.72
C LYS A 543 17.20 -63.67 -49.67
N GLU A 544 17.18 -64.25 -48.46
CA GLU A 544 18.08 -63.92 -47.36
C GLU A 544 19.53 -64.12 -47.81
N GLU A 545 20.30 -62.99 -47.69
CA GLU A 545 21.72 -63.07 -47.47
C GLU A 545 22.04 -62.18 -46.29
N GLU A 546 22.40 -62.84 -45.17
CA GLU A 546 22.97 -62.17 -43.96
C GLU A 546 24.26 -61.48 -44.34
N LYS A 547 24.20 -60.14 -44.53
CA LYS A 547 25.38 -59.31 -44.39
C LYS A 547 25.52 -58.88 -42.95
N LYS A 548 26.47 -59.42 -42.24
CA LYS A 548 26.96 -58.92 -40.92
C LYS A 548 27.40 -57.48 -41.12
N GLU A 549 26.50 -56.52 -40.72
CA GLU A 549 26.90 -55.13 -40.54
C GLU A 549 27.81 -55.06 -39.32
N GLU A 550 29.10 -54.73 -39.50
CA GLU A 550 29.98 -54.36 -38.40
C GLU A 550 29.48 -53.00 -37.82
N ILE A 551 28.83 -53.09 -36.67
CA ILE A 551 28.49 -51.92 -35.89
C ILE A 551 29.75 -51.44 -35.18
N LYS A 552 30.36 -50.36 -35.67
CA LYS A 552 31.47 -49.69 -34.96
C LYS A 552 30.87 -48.81 -33.86
N MET A 553 31.24 -49.12 -32.62
CA MET A 553 30.88 -48.29 -31.46
C MET A 553 31.74 -47.02 -31.44
N LYS A 554 31.13 -45.86 -31.44
CA LYS A 554 31.83 -44.56 -31.24
C LYS A 554 31.62 -44.09 -29.83
N LYS A 555 32.70 -43.79 -29.16
CA LYS A 555 32.66 -43.15 -27.84
C LYS A 555 32.19 -41.69 -28.00
N VAL A 556 31.08 -41.34 -27.39
CA VAL A 556 30.54 -40.01 -27.35
C VAL A 556 30.51 -39.55 -25.89
N ASP A 557 31.16 -38.43 -25.63
CA ASP A 557 31.11 -37.83 -24.30
C ASP A 557 29.75 -37.16 -24.10
N LYS A 558 29.09 -37.56 -23.03
CA LYS A 558 27.81 -37.02 -22.59
C LYS A 558 27.93 -36.41 -21.22
N GLU A 559 27.10 -35.39 -20.95
CA GLU A 559 27.01 -34.78 -19.64
C GLU A 559 25.63 -35.06 -19.03
N ARG A 560 25.62 -35.42 -17.77
CA ARG A 560 24.40 -35.60 -16.97
C ARG A 560 24.43 -34.61 -15.83
N VAL A 561 23.39 -33.71 -15.75
CA VAL A 561 23.20 -32.75 -14.66
C VAL A 561 22.16 -33.27 -13.71
N THR A 562 22.53 -33.43 -12.44
CA THR A 562 21.63 -33.87 -11.37
C THR A 562 21.54 -32.77 -10.30
N LYS A 563 20.34 -32.33 -9.97
CA LYS A 563 20.10 -31.40 -8.86
C LYS A 563 20.28 -32.15 -7.55
N LEU A 564 21.04 -31.55 -6.65
CA LEU A 564 21.27 -32.08 -5.31
C LEU A 564 20.25 -31.53 -4.33
N ASP A 565 19.88 -32.34 -3.33
CA ASP A 565 18.99 -31.94 -2.26
C ASP A 565 19.72 -30.99 -1.29
N ILE A 566 19.11 -29.81 -1.06
CA ILE A 566 19.61 -28.75 -0.19
C ILE A 566 18.69 -28.70 1.03
N LYS A 567 19.23 -29.09 2.17
CA LYS A 567 18.46 -29.04 3.45
C LYS A 567 19.00 -27.90 4.29
N GLN A 568 18.13 -26.94 4.59
CA GLN A 568 18.45 -25.92 5.58
C GLN A 568 18.59 -26.58 6.93
N VAL A 569 19.66 -26.28 7.64
CA VAL A 569 19.81 -26.67 9.05
C VAL A 569 18.84 -25.83 9.85
N ASP A 570 18.16 -26.42 10.84
CA ASP A 570 17.18 -25.72 11.69
C ASP A 570 17.73 -24.38 12.17
N CYS A 571 16.91 -23.37 12.00
CA CYS A 571 17.28 -21.97 12.12
C CYS A 571 18.05 -21.66 13.39
N LEU A 572 19.29 -21.27 13.21
CA LEU A 572 20.13 -20.72 14.28
C LEU A 572 19.64 -19.33 14.70
N PHE A 573 18.81 -18.68 13.91
CA PHE A 573 18.08 -17.46 14.21
C PHE A 573 16.66 -17.53 13.62
N GLY A 574 15.73 -16.88 14.28
CA GLY A 574 14.31 -16.97 13.92
C GLY A 574 13.52 -17.93 14.84
N THR A 575 12.27 -18.06 14.57
CA THR A 575 11.36 -18.91 15.32
C THR A 575 11.26 -20.27 14.67
N ALA A 576 11.46 -21.35 15.43
CA ALA A 576 11.31 -22.72 14.92
C ALA A 576 9.93 -22.90 14.24
N GLY A 577 9.87 -23.58 13.08
CA GLY A 577 8.68 -23.68 12.26
C GLY A 577 7.42 -24.10 12.99
N GLY A 578 7.50 -25.08 13.91
CA GLY A 578 6.37 -25.52 14.71
C GLY A 578 5.88 -24.47 15.74
N ILE A 579 6.78 -23.61 16.24
CA ILE A 579 6.42 -22.49 17.12
C ILE A 579 5.75 -21.38 16.30
N LEU A 580 6.33 -21.03 15.15
CA LEU A 580 5.77 -20.01 14.25
C LEU A 580 4.32 -20.37 13.83
N GLN A 581 4.06 -21.62 13.46
CA GLN A 581 2.71 -22.08 13.11
C GLN A 581 1.72 -21.94 14.27
N ARG A 582 2.15 -22.21 15.51
CA ARG A 582 1.33 -21.98 16.70
C ARG A 582 1.03 -20.49 16.92
N LEU A 583 2.01 -19.61 16.69
CA LEU A 583 1.80 -18.16 16.80
C LEU A 583 0.82 -17.64 15.73
N ILE A 584 0.93 -18.12 14.51
CA ILE A 584 -0.02 -17.81 13.41
C ILE A 584 -1.44 -18.24 13.79
N GLN A 585 -1.59 -19.45 14.32
CA GLN A 585 -2.90 -19.96 14.73
C GLN A 585 -3.47 -19.16 15.91
N LYS A 586 -2.64 -18.87 16.92
CA LYS A 586 -3.04 -18.04 18.09
C LYS A 586 -3.51 -16.65 17.63
N GLU A 587 -2.79 -16.00 16.71
CA GLU A 587 -3.19 -14.69 16.21
C GLU A 587 -4.52 -14.73 15.44
N ARG A 588 -4.73 -15.74 14.61
CA ARG A 588 -6.02 -15.95 13.91
C ARG A 588 -7.20 -16.12 14.87
N GLU A 589 -7.01 -16.87 15.95
CA GLU A 589 -8.05 -17.09 16.96
C GLU A 589 -8.35 -15.80 17.72
N GLN A 590 -7.32 -15.11 18.19
CA GLN A 590 -7.45 -13.85 18.91
C GLN A 590 -8.04 -12.72 18.03
N SER A 591 -7.70 -12.67 16.73
CA SER A 591 -8.32 -11.71 15.80
C SER A 591 -9.81 -11.94 15.63
N LYS A 592 -10.27 -13.20 15.58
CA LYS A 592 -11.71 -13.52 15.53
C LYS A 592 -12.42 -13.09 16.81
N GLU A 593 -11.79 -13.26 17.96
CA GLU A 593 -12.33 -12.81 19.26
C GLU A 593 -12.45 -11.27 19.30
N ASP A 594 -11.41 -10.55 18.84
CA ASP A 594 -11.44 -9.09 18.74
C ASP A 594 -12.57 -8.59 17.83
N ASP A 595 -12.76 -9.23 16.66
CA ASP A 595 -13.82 -8.89 15.72
C ASP A 595 -15.22 -9.17 16.29
N LEU A 596 -15.37 -10.26 17.03
CA LEU A 596 -16.61 -10.56 17.75
C LEU A 596 -16.89 -9.51 18.82
N PHE A 597 -15.88 -9.13 19.60
CA PHE A 597 -16.01 -8.10 20.63
C PHE A 597 -16.39 -6.73 20.03
N LYS A 598 -15.80 -6.36 18.88
CA LYS A 598 -16.21 -5.15 18.13
C LYS A 598 -17.69 -5.20 17.72
N LYS A 599 -18.17 -6.33 17.22
CA LYS A 599 -19.60 -6.52 16.87
C LYS A 599 -20.51 -6.36 18.07
N ILE A 600 -20.11 -6.95 19.21
CA ILE A 600 -20.84 -6.83 20.49
C ILE A 600 -20.90 -5.36 20.93
N THR A 601 -19.77 -4.68 20.97
CA THR A 601 -19.69 -3.26 21.35
C THR A 601 -20.52 -2.37 20.42
N HIS A 602 -20.44 -2.58 19.13
CA HIS A 602 -21.24 -1.86 18.15
C HIS A 602 -22.76 -2.11 18.39
N ARG A 603 -23.12 -3.36 18.68
CA ARG A 603 -24.53 -3.69 18.98
C ARG A 603 -25.01 -3.03 20.25
N LYS A 604 -24.22 -3.05 21.34
CA LYS A 604 -24.53 -2.31 22.58
C LYS A 604 -24.76 -0.83 22.30
N ASN A 605 -23.82 -0.17 21.66
CA ASN A 605 -23.94 1.25 21.30
C ASN A 605 -25.18 1.55 20.43
N SER A 606 -25.51 0.63 19.52
CA SER A 606 -26.72 0.75 18.68
C SER A 606 -28.00 0.70 19.52
N ILE A 607 -28.06 -0.21 20.51
CA ILE A 607 -29.20 -0.31 21.44
C ILE A 607 -29.30 0.94 22.31
N GLU A 608 -28.20 1.40 22.88
CA GLU A 608 -28.13 2.62 23.70
C GLU A 608 -28.58 3.86 22.91
N ASN A 609 -28.06 4.03 21.69
CA ASN A 609 -28.46 5.14 20.83
C ASN A 609 -29.96 5.09 20.48
N TYR A 610 -30.50 3.90 20.27
CA TYR A 610 -31.93 3.73 20.03
C TYR A 610 -32.75 4.16 21.25
N ILE A 611 -32.35 3.72 22.47
CA ILE A 611 -33.00 4.07 23.73
C ILE A 611 -32.98 5.60 23.92
N TYR A 612 -31.81 6.24 23.82
CA TYR A 612 -31.69 7.68 24.03
C TYR A 612 -32.50 8.48 23.01
N SER A 613 -32.35 8.15 21.72
CA SER A 613 -33.07 8.86 20.65
C SER A 613 -34.58 8.65 20.71
N THR A 614 -35.02 7.48 21.18
CA THR A 614 -36.46 7.20 21.31
C THR A 614 -37.06 7.93 22.50
N ARG A 615 -36.36 7.96 23.65
CA ARG A 615 -36.81 8.73 24.83
C ARG A 615 -37.03 10.20 24.50
N GLU A 616 -36.10 10.82 23.77
CA GLU A 616 -36.21 12.22 23.34
C GLU A 616 -37.45 12.47 22.42
N LYS A 617 -37.76 11.48 21.60
CA LYS A 617 -38.81 11.62 20.57
C LYS A 617 -40.22 11.27 21.03
N ILE A 618 -40.40 10.45 22.09
CA ILE A 618 -41.70 9.97 22.52
C ILE A 618 -42.69 11.12 22.83
N ASP A 619 -42.24 12.14 23.56
CA ASP A 619 -43.06 13.28 23.94
C ASP A 619 -42.92 14.48 22.98
N SER A 620 -42.09 14.37 21.96
CA SER A 620 -41.88 15.39 20.92
C SER A 620 -42.39 14.91 19.57
N LYS A 621 -41.51 14.38 18.75
CA LYS A 621 -41.80 14.01 17.34
C LYS A 621 -42.78 12.85 17.19
N PHE A 622 -42.83 11.92 18.15
CA PHE A 622 -43.70 10.73 18.10
C PHE A 622 -45.03 10.92 18.80
N LYS A 623 -45.26 12.04 19.49
CA LYS A 623 -46.45 12.32 20.30
C LYS A 623 -47.75 11.98 19.58
N ASP A 624 -47.90 12.35 18.32
CA ASP A 624 -49.09 12.17 17.51
C ASP A 624 -49.14 10.80 16.79
N TYR A 625 -48.06 10.07 16.77
CA TYR A 625 -47.84 8.82 16.02
C TYR A 625 -47.83 7.56 16.90
N ILE A 626 -47.78 7.72 18.22
CA ILE A 626 -47.66 6.62 19.19
C ILE A 626 -49.07 6.23 19.72
N LEU A 627 -49.31 4.91 19.77
CA LEU A 627 -50.54 4.39 20.41
C LEU A 627 -50.42 4.47 21.95
N PRO A 628 -51.53 4.61 22.68
CA PRO A 628 -51.49 4.67 24.14
C PRO A 628 -50.79 3.45 24.78
N GLU A 629 -51.02 2.26 24.26
CA GLU A 629 -50.40 1.02 24.72
C GLU A 629 -48.89 1.00 24.47
N GLU A 630 -48.43 1.50 23.31
CA GLU A 630 -47.02 1.61 22.96
C GLU A 630 -46.31 2.64 23.84
N LYS A 631 -46.99 3.77 24.15
CA LYS A 631 -46.50 4.85 25.04
C LYS A 631 -46.28 4.37 26.45
N GLU A 632 -47.04 3.41 26.94
CA GLU A 632 -46.89 2.85 28.26
C GLU A 632 -45.83 1.71 28.29
N LYS A 633 -45.83 0.87 27.26
CA LYS A 633 -44.99 -0.36 27.20
C LYS A 633 -43.54 -0.05 26.82
N LEU A 634 -43.30 0.82 25.85
CA LEU A 634 -41.96 1.06 25.29
C LEU A 634 -40.98 1.64 26.28
N PRO A 635 -41.33 2.67 27.12
CA PRO A 635 -40.42 3.15 28.15
C PRO A 635 -40.00 2.07 29.16
N LYS A 636 -40.95 1.23 29.62
CA LYS A 636 -40.64 0.13 30.55
C LYS A 636 -39.65 -0.88 29.95
N LEU A 637 -39.82 -1.22 28.67
CA LEU A 637 -38.90 -2.12 27.97
C LEU A 637 -37.50 -1.50 27.82
N MET A 638 -37.44 -0.18 27.50
CA MET A 638 -36.19 0.56 27.40
C MET A 638 -35.45 0.65 28.74
N ASP A 639 -36.17 0.93 29.83
CA ASP A 639 -35.60 1.01 31.17
C ASP A 639 -35.04 -0.35 31.62
N THR A 640 -35.83 -1.42 31.49
CA THR A 640 -35.39 -2.79 31.81
C THR A 640 -34.15 -3.21 31.00
N LEU A 641 -34.14 -2.89 29.70
CA LEU A 641 -33.01 -3.21 28.83
C LEU A 641 -31.76 -2.38 29.16
N TYR A 642 -31.97 -1.09 29.48
CA TYR A 642 -30.89 -0.18 29.87
C TYR A 642 -30.24 -0.65 31.18
N GLU A 643 -31.04 -0.97 32.24
CA GLU A 643 -30.54 -1.52 33.50
C GLU A 643 -29.73 -2.82 33.27
N TRP A 644 -30.25 -3.69 32.40
CA TRP A 644 -29.53 -4.92 32.08
C TRP A 644 -28.20 -4.65 31.35
N LEU A 645 -28.13 -3.70 30.41
CA LEU A 645 -26.88 -3.37 29.68
C LEU A 645 -25.75 -2.89 30.59
N TYR A 646 -26.08 -2.33 31.77
CA TYR A 646 -25.11 -1.85 32.78
C TYR A 646 -25.02 -2.74 34.01
N SER A 647 -25.66 -3.92 33.98
CA SER A 647 -25.53 -4.92 35.05
C SER A 647 -24.20 -5.69 34.95
N GLU A 648 -23.92 -6.47 36.00
CA GLU A 648 -22.77 -7.38 36.03
C GLU A 648 -23.00 -8.70 35.26
N ASP A 649 -24.12 -8.83 34.55
CA ASP A 649 -24.44 -10.02 33.75
C ASP A 649 -23.47 -10.20 32.59
N GLU A 650 -22.71 -11.28 32.58
CA GLU A 650 -21.76 -11.56 31.49
C GLU A 650 -22.41 -11.74 30.12
N ASN A 651 -23.71 -12.01 30.05
CA ASN A 651 -24.47 -12.11 28.79
C ASN A 651 -24.58 -10.78 28.02
N ILE A 652 -24.25 -9.65 28.65
CA ILE A 652 -24.08 -8.35 27.94
C ILE A 652 -22.92 -8.37 26.91
N TYR A 653 -22.04 -9.37 27.04
CA TYR A 653 -20.96 -9.62 26.08
C TYR A 653 -21.26 -10.78 25.11
N ASN A 654 -22.53 -11.17 24.99
CA ASN A 654 -22.99 -12.17 24.04
C ASN A 654 -23.92 -11.54 23.01
N LEU A 655 -23.58 -11.66 21.73
CA LEU A 655 -24.29 -11.02 20.62
C LEU A 655 -25.74 -11.53 20.49
N ASP A 656 -25.95 -12.84 20.69
CA ASP A 656 -27.28 -13.46 20.61
C ASP A 656 -28.18 -13.02 21.78
N SER A 657 -27.59 -12.87 22.97
CA SER A 657 -28.29 -12.33 24.13
C SER A 657 -28.72 -10.88 23.92
N LEU A 658 -27.83 -10.03 23.38
CA LEU A 658 -28.14 -8.65 23.02
C LEU A 658 -29.28 -8.56 21.99
N ASN A 659 -29.26 -9.40 20.96
CA ASN A 659 -30.29 -9.45 19.94
C ASN A 659 -31.63 -9.93 20.53
N THR A 660 -31.61 -10.96 21.35
CA THR A 660 -32.82 -11.54 21.97
C THR A 660 -33.46 -10.57 22.95
N LYS A 661 -32.70 -9.99 23.86
CA LYS A 661 -33.17 -9.04 24.85
C LYS A 661 -33.68 -7.73 24.24
N SER A 662 -33.09 -7.24 23.18
CA SER A 662 -33.51 -6.00 22.52
C SER A 662 -34.70 -6.20 21.56
N LYS A 663 -35.07 -7.43 21.21
CA LYS A 663 -36.11 -7.74 20.23
C LYS A 663 -37.47 -7.13 20.60
N ASP A 664 -37.90 -7.28 21.85
CA ASP A 664 -39.22 -6.79 22.30
C ASP A 664 -39.30 -5.25 22.21
N MET A 665 -38.20 -4.56 22.54
CA MET A 665 -38.12 -3.10 22.40
C MET A 665 -38.29 -2.66 20.92
N TYR A 666 -37.56 -3.31 20.01
CA TYR A 666 -37.67 -2.99 18.58
C TYR A 666 -39.04 -3.37 18.01
N THR A 667 -39.63 -4.49 18.47
CA THR A 667 -40.96 -4.93 18.04
C THR A 667 -42.05 -3.87 18.34
N VAL A 668 -41.93 -3.15 19.46
CA VAL A 668 -42.86 -2.07 19.84
C VAL A 668 -42.43 -0.73 19.21
N GLY A 669 -41.14 -0.45 19.17
CA GLY A 669 -40.61 0.86 18.78
C GLY A 669 -40.53 1.08 17.27
N ASP A 670 -40.07 0.08 16.50
CA ASP A 670 -39.92 0.23 15.04
C ASP A 670 -41.19 0.57 14.29
N PRO A 671 -42.39 0.04 14.65
CA PRO A 671 -43.64 0.49 14.06
C PRO A 671 -43.91 1.99 14.24
N ILE A 672 -43.51 2.57 15.39
CA ILE A 672 -43.68 4.01 15.66
C ILE A 672 -42.76 4.82 14.74
N TYR A 673 -41.49 4.43 14.64
CA TYR A 673 -40.55 5.04 13.72
C TYR A 673 -41.05 4.96 12.28
N SER A 674 -41.54 3.79 11.84
CA SER A 674 -42.07 3.56 10.52
C SER A 674 -43.27 4.45 10.22
N ARG A 675 -44.24 4.55 11.16
CA ARG A 675 -45.40 5.47 11.03
C ARG A 675 -44.93 6.90 10.85
N TYR A 676 -44.15 7.39 11.80
CA TYR A 676 -43.62 8.75 11.74
C TYR A 676 -42.90 9.04 10.41
N GLN A 677 -41.99 8.18 10.01
CA GLN A 677 -41.23 8.36 8.80
C GLN A 677 -42.11 8.34 7.53
N ASN A 678 -43.06 7.41 7.45
CA ASN A 678 -43.94 7.30 6.30
C ASN A 678 -44.86 8.53 6.17
N TRP A 679 -45.32 9.09 7.29
CA TRP A 679 -46.10 10.34 7.26
C TRP A 679 -45.24 11.54 6.84
N GLN A 680 -44.02 11.67 7.32
CA GLN A 680 -43.11 12.73 6.91
C GLN A 680 -42.76 12.64 5.43
N LEU A 681 -42.44 11.44 4.94
CA LEU A 681 -42.15 11.22 3.53
C LEU A 681 -43.36 11.45 2.64
N LEU A 682 -44.59 11.13 3.10
CA LEU A 682 -45.82 11.42 2.36
C LEU A 682 -46.03 12.93 2.24
N GLU A 683 -45.83 13.68 3.33
CA GLU A 683 -45.94 15.15 3.32
C GLU A 683 -44.93 15.77 2.36
N GLU A 684 -43.65 15.32 2.42
CA GLU A 684 -42.59 15.76 1.52
C GLU A 684 -42.93 15.46 0.04
N ASN A 685 -43.39 14.24 -0.23
CA ASN A 685 -43.75 13.86 -1.60
C ASN A 685 -45.00 14.60 -2.14
N ILE A 686 -45.96 14.95 -1.29
CA ILE A 686 -47.08 15.83 -1.66
C ILE A 686 -46.56 17.21 -2.07
N ASN A 687 -45.69 17.81 -1.24
CA ASN A 687 -45.09 19.12 -1.54
C ASN A 687 -44.25 19.09 -2.82
N LEU A 688 -43.51 18.01 -3.04
CA LEU A 688 -42.71 17.80 -4.27
C LEU A 688 -43.61 17.62 -5.50
N LEU A 689 -44.77 16.95 -5.36
CA LEU A 689 -45.75 16.82 -6.46
C LEU A 689 -46.40 18.18 -6.79
N GLU A 690 -46.80 18.95 -5.78
CA GLU A 690 -47.36 20.31 -5.98
C GLU A 690 -46.34 21.20 -6.71
N LYS A 691 -45.06 21.14 -6.32
CA LYS A 691 -43.97 21.88 -6.98
C LYS A 691 -43.77 21.44 -8.43
N ALA A 692 -43.78 20.13 -8.70
CA ALA A 692 -43.67 19.58 -10.06
C ALA A 692 -44.85 20.05 -10.96
N ILE A 693 -46.07 20.07 -10.45
CA ILE A 693 -47.24 20.57 -11.15
C ILE A 693 -47.04 22.04 -11.53
N LEU A 694 -46.57 22.87 -10.57
CA LEU A 694 -46.33 24.29 -10.82
C LEU A 694 -45.28 24.51 -11.91
N GLU A 695 -44.12 23.84 -11.80
CA GLU A 695 -43.02 23.94 -12.76
C GLU A 695 -43.44 23.56 -14.18
N ILE A 696 -44.17 22.44 -14.33
CA ILE A 696 -44.64 21.98 -15.64
C ILE A 696 -45.72 22.94 -16.17
N THR A 697 -46.62 23.44 -15.31
CA THR A 697 -47.64 24.40 -15.69
C THR A 697 -47.02 25.73 -16.16
N GLU A 698 -45.99 26.22 -15.49
CA GLU A 698 -45.27 27.43 -15.92
C GLU A 698 -44.60 27.20 -17.29
N LYS A 699 -44.01 26.03 -17.51
CA LYS A 699 -43.37 25.67 -18.79
C LYS A 699 -44.41 25.64 -19.91
N ILE A 700 -45.58 25.05 -19.68
CA ILE A 700 -46.70 25.02 -20.64
C ILE A 700 -47.18 26.44 -20.94
N ASN A 701 -47.35 27.28 -19.90
CA ASN A 701 -47.83 28.66 -20.05
C ASN A 701 -46.85 29.55 -20.81
N ASN A 702 -45.56 29.32 -20.64
CA ASN A 702 -44.51 30.03 -21.41
C ASN A 702 -44.56 29.64 -22.87
N GLU A 703 -44.77 28.35 -23.19
CA GLU A 703 -44.99 27.91 -24.56
C GLU A 703 -46.27 28.49 -25.19
N LYS A 704 -47.38 28.55 -24.44
CA LYS A 704 -48.62 29.18 -24.88
C LYS A 704 -48.48 30.69 -25.18
N LYS A 705 -47.61 31.41 -24.46
CA LYS A 705 -47.29 32.83 -24.71
C LYS A 705 -46.43 33.05 -25.97
N ASN A 706 -45.65 32.07 -26.38
CA ASN A 706 -44.73 32.13 -27.49
C ASN A 706 -45.31 31.56 -28.81
N ASP A 707 -46.54 31.91 -29.11
CA ASP A 707 -47.38 31.34 -30.18
C ASP A 707 -46.71 31.28 -31.57
N LYS A 708 -45.74 32.12 -31.85
CA LYS A 708 -44.97 32.16 -33.11
C LYS A 708 -43.72 31.27 -33.15
N THR A 709 -43.24 30.80 -31.99
CA THR A 709 -41.98 30.03 -31.86
C THR A 709 -42.16 28.70 -31.14
N THR A 710 -43.35 28.40 -30.65
CA THR A 710 -43.63 27.15 -29.93
C THR A 710 -43.46 25.94 -30.85
N ILE A 711 -42.87 24.89 -30.31
CA ILE A 711 -42.71 23.59 -30.98
C ILE A 711 -43.94 22.69 -30.77
N LEU A 712 -44.87 23.05 -29.84
CA LEU A 712 -46.04 22.30 -29.47
C LEU A 712 -47.22 22.60 -30.42
N ASN A 713 -47.93 21.56 -30.81
CA ASN A 713 -49.19 21.71 -31.54
C ASN A 713 -50.42 21.60 -30.57
N LYS A 714 -51.63 21.75 -31.09
CA LYS A 714 -52.86 21.70 -30.28
C LYS A 714 -53.02 20.37 -29.51
N ASP A 715 -52.69 19.24 -30.16
CA ASP A 715 -52.84 17.91 -29.55
C ASP A 715 -51.79 17.70 -28.41
N ASP A 716 -50.64 18.35 -28.49
CA ASP A 716 -49.63 18.32 -27.44
C ASP A 716 -50.06 19.14 -26.22
N PHE A 717 -50.64 20.34 -26.46
CA PHE A 717 -51.21 21.13 -25.37
C PHE A 717 -52.37 20.39 -24.69
N ASP A 718 -53.24 19.76 -25.44
CA ASP A 718 -54.38 18.98 -24.88
C ASP A 718 -53.88 17.81 -24.02
N LYS A 719 -52.79 17.13 -24.45
CA LYS A 719 -52.15 16.06 -23.66
C LYS A 719 -51.54 16.59 -22.36
N LEU A 720 -50.79 17.69 -22.45
CA LEU A 720 -50.14 18.31 -21.29
C LEU A 720 -51.15 18.85 -20.30
N ASP A 721 -52.21 19.55 -20.77
CA ASP A 721 -53.30 20.08 -19.94
C ASP A 721 -54.05 18.94 -19.24
N LYS A 722 -54.24 17.80 -19.88
CA LYS A 722 -54.84 16.60 -19.28
C LYS A 722 -53.93 16.00 -18.20
N LEU A 723 -52.61 15.87 -18.47
CA LEU A 723 -51.65 15.40 -17.48
C LEU A 723 -51.65 16.26 -16.22
N ILE A 724 -51.70 17.59 -16.37
CA ILE A 724 -51.76 18.55 -15.26
C ILE A 724 -53.11 18.46 -14.52
N ALA A 725 -54.21 18.34 -15.22
CA ALA A 725 -55.55 18.18 -14.59
C ALA A 725 -55.62 16.89 -13.74
N ASP A 726 -55.11 15.78 -14.27
CA ASP A 726 -55.05 14.50 -13.54
C ASP A 726 -54.11 14.59 -12.33
N ALA A 727 -52.98 15.30 -12.47
CA ALA A 727 -52.03 15.49 -11.39
C ALA A 727 -52.58 16.40 -10.28
N LEU A 728 -53.28 17.49 -10.63
CA LEU A 728 -53.98 18.36 -9.68
C LEU A 728 -55.05 17.59 -8.90
N LYS A 729 -55.83 16.75 -9.58
CA LYS A 729 -56.83 15.89 -8.97
C LYS A 729 -56.19 14.92 -7.99
N LYS A 730 -55.14 14.21 -8.42
CA LYS A 730 -54.40 13.26 -7.58
C LYS A 730 -53.76 13.95 -6.37
N GLY A 731 -53.13 15.11 -6.57
CA GLY A 731 -52.58 15.92 -5.48
C GLY A 731 -53.62 16.32 -4.45
N LYS A 732 -54.78 16.81 -4.90
CA LYS A 732 -55.85 17.20 -4.01
C LYS A 732 -56.45 16.03 -3.23
N GLU A 733 -56.72 14.89 -3.87
CA GLU A 733 -57.18 13.67 -3.23
C GLU A 733 -56.24 13.16 -2.18
N THR A 734 -54.92 13.16 -2.50
CA THR A 734 -53.87 12.72 -1.60
C THR A 734 -53.76 13.66 -0.40
N LYS A 735 -53.83 14.97 -0.62
CA LYS A 735 -53.76 15.97 0.45
C LYS A 735 -54.95 15.87 1.39
N GLU A 736 -56.16 15.70 0.87
CA GLU A 736 -57.37 15.47 1.67
C GLU A 736 -57.26 14.19 2.50
N ALA A 737 -56.71 13.11 1.93
CA ALA A 737 -56.49 11.87 2.63
C ALA A 737 -55.42 12.03 3.72
N PHE A 738 -54.31 12.79 3.43
CA PHE A 738 -53.25 13.14 4.39
C PHE A 738 -53.82 13.95 5.57
N ASP A 739 -54.65 14.98 5.31
CA ASP A 739 -55.20 15.87 6.35
C ASP A 739 -56.22 15.17 7.27
N LYS A 740 -57.00 14.25 6.71
CA LYS A 740 -58.02 13.46 7.44
C LYS A 740 -57.44 12.19 8.09
N GLY A 741 -56.22 11.83 7.81
CA GLY A 741 -55.64 10.57 8.22
C GLY A 741 -55.27 10.51 9.71
N ASP A 742 -55.51 9.35 10.33
CA ASP A 742 -55.10 9.08 11.73
C ASP A 742 -53.61 8.82 11.81
N ARG A 743 -52.85 9.72 12.40
CA ARG A 743 -51.38 9.64 12.53
C ARG A 743 -50.90 8.41 13.32
N LYS A 744 -51.76 7.81 14.11
CA LYS A 744 -51.47 6.57 14.88
C LYS A 744 -51.53 5.31 14.01
N LYS A 745 -51.91 5.43 12.75
CA LYS A 745 -51.95 4.37 11.75
C LYS A 745 -50.95 4.69 10.62
N GLN A 746 -50.68 3.72 9.79
CA GLN A 746 -49.95 3.99 8.55
C GLN A 746 -50.70 5.01 7.68
N PRO A 747 -49.98 5.84 6.90
CA PRO A 747 -50.64 6.78 6.02
C PRO A 747 -51.65 6.10 5.09
N PRO A 748 -52.77 6.75 4.77
CA PRO A 748 -53.80 6.16 3.90
C PRO A 748 -53.36 5.99 2.45
N VAL A 749 -52.23 6.62 2.07
CA VAL A 749 -51.62 6.53 0.74
C VAL A 749 -50.13 6.20 0.96
N ASP A 750 -49.58 5.25 0.20
CA ASP A 750 -48.16 4.96 0.26
C ASP A 750 -47.38 6.14 -0.33
N GLN A 751 -46.39 6.62 0.41
CA GLN A 751 -45.53 7.72 -0.03
C GLN A 751 -44.75 7.37 -1.31
N LYS A 752 -44.49 6.08 -1.55
CA LYS A 752 -43.81 5.60 -2.77
C LYS A 752 -44.67 5.79 -4.01
N ASP A 753 -46.00 5.58 -3.88
CA ASP A 753 -46.92 5.76 -5.00
C ASP A 753 -46.97 7.23 -5.46
N ILE A 754 -46.88 8.17 -4.53
CA ILE A 754 -46.87 9.61 -4.85
C ILE A 754 -45.53 10.01 -5.47
N LYS A 755 -44.42 9.48 -4.95
CA LYS A 755 -43.10 9.70 -5.54
C LYS A 755 -43.03 9.19 -6.98
N GLU A 756 -43.50 7.95 -7.19
CA GLU A 756 -43.52 7.34 -8.53
C GLU A 756 -44.46 8.11 -9.46
N TYR A 757 -45.60 8.53 -8.96
CA TYR A 757 -46.53 9.35 -9.72
C TYR A 757 -45.92 10.68 -10.18
N LYS A 758 -45.22 11.37 -9.29
CA LYS A 758 -44.49 12.61 -9.59
C LYS A 758 -43.40 12.36 -10.64
N ASP A 759 -42.61 11.31 -10.48
CA ASP A 759 -41.53 10.98 -11.41
C ASP A 759 -42.10 10.66 -12.81
N ASN A 760 -43.21 9.92 -12.87
CA ASN A 760 -43.95 9.64 -14.11
C ASN A 760 -44.56 10.89 -14.74
N LEU A 761 -45.01 11.84 -13.95
CA LEU A 761 -45.50 13.13 -14.42
C LEU A 761 -44.43 13.93 -15.17
N TYR A 762 -43.22 14.01 -14.60
CA TYR A 762 -42.06 14.61 -15.27
C TYR A 762 -41.70 13.88 -16.55
N ILE A 763 -41.57 12.55 -16.50
CA ILE A 763 -41.21 11.74 -17.67
C ILE A 763 -42.23 11.91 -18.79
N ASN A 764 -43.52 11.82 -18.47
CA ASN A 764 -44.58 11.93 -19.47
C ASN A 764 -44.68 13.33 -20.08
N SER A 765 -44.53 14.39 -19.25
CA SER A 765 -44.51 15.77 -19.77
C SER A 765 -43.26 16.00 -20.65
N GLU A 766 -42.07 15.56 -20.25
CA GLU A 766 -40.87 15.69 -21.06
C GLU A 766 -40.94 14.89 -22.37
N ASN A 767 -41.60 13.73 -22.38
CA ASN A 767 -41.76 12.95 -23.60
C ASN A 767 -42.63 13.72 -24.62
N VAL A 768 -43.68 14.42 -24.19
CA VAL A 768 -44.47 15.28 -25.10
C VAL A 768 -43.58 16.37 -25.73
N PHE A 769 -42.75 17.04 -24.94
CA PHE A 769 -41.79 18.05 -25.45
C PHE A 769 -40.77 17.44 -26.42
N LYS A 770 -40.17 16.28 -26.08
CA LYS A 770 -39.23 15.59 -26.94
C LYS A 770 -39.84 15.14 -28.26
N ASP A 771 -41.07 14.65 -28.23
CA ASP A 771 -41.75 14.20 -29.44
C ASP A 771 -42.16 15.39 -30.33
N ALA A 772 -42.52 16.52 -29.71
CA ALA A 772 -42.78 17.77 -30.43
C ALA A 772 -41.49 18.28 -31.10
N GLN A 773 -40.36 18.23 -30.42
CA GLN A 773 -39.06 18.63 -30.96
C GLN A 773 -38.66 17.74 -32.15
N LYS A 774 -38.81 16.41 -32.03
CA LYS A 774 -38.54 15.48 -33.14
C LYS A 774 -39.36 15.78 -34.38
N ARG A 775 -40.65 16.12 -34.23
CA ARG A 775 -41.51 16.50 -35.37
C ARG A 775 -41.02 17.75 -36.07
N VAL A 776 -40.65 18.78 -35.29
CA VAL A 776 -40.10 20.03 -35.86
C VAL A 776 -38.77 19.77 -36.56
N ASP A 777 -37.90 18.92 -36.01
CA ASP A 777 -36.61 18.59 -36.65
C ASP A 777 -36.84 17.75 -37.92
N GLU A 778 -37.82 16.85 -37.95
CA GLU A 778 -38.18 16.10 -39.14
C GLU A 778 -38.77 17.02 -40.23
N GLU A 779 -39.63 17.99 -39.86
CA GLU A 779 -40.17 18.97 -40.82
C GLU A 779 -39.08 19.88 -41.39
N LYS A 780 -38.12 20.31 -40.56
CA LYS A 780 -36.93 21.07 -41.03
C LYS A 780 -36.11 20.25 -42.01
N ARG A 781 -35.83 18.99 -41.70
CA ARG A 781 -35.11 18.10 -42.62
C ARG A 781 -35.86 17.94 -43.97
N LYS A 782 -37.15 17.71 -43.90
CA LYS A 782 -37.95 17.59 -45.13
C LYS A 782 -37.91 18.90 -45.99
N LYS A 783 -38.02 20.07 -45.32
CA LYS A 783 -37.88 21.37 -46.00
C LYS A 783 -36.48 21.60 -46.59
N GLU A 784 -35.45 21.22 -45.86
CA GLU A 784 -34.06 21.28 -46.36
C GLU A 784 -33.84 20.31 -47.55
N GLU A 785 -34.44 19.12 -47.51
CA GLU A 785 -34.38 18.17 -48.61
C GLU A 785 -35.20 18.63 -49.83
N GLU A 786 -36.36 19.29 -49.62
CA GLU A 786 -37.12 19.89 -50.71
C GLU A 786 -36.42 21.11 -51.30
N GLU A 787 -35.78 21.96 -50.48
CA GLU A 787 -34.95 23.06 -50.97
C GLU A 787 -33.71 22.59 -51.75
N LYS A 788 -33.08 21.53 -51.30
CA LYS A 788 -31.98 20.90 -52.06
C LYS A 788 -32.47 20.33 -53.38
N LYS A 789 -33.59 19.63 -53.36
CA LYS A 789 -34.18 19.13 -54.65
C LYS A 789 -34.57 20.22 -55.60
N LYS A 790 -35.15 21.36 -55.11
CA LYS A 790 -35.44 22.54 -55.90
C LYS A 790 -34.19 23.22 -56.48
N LYS A 791 -33.11 23.29 -55.66
CA LYS A 791 -31.82 23.82 -56.11
C LYS A 791 -31.15 22.89 -57.14
N GLU A 792 -31.26 21.57 -56.94
CA GLU A 792 -30.75 20.59 -57.92
C GLU A 792 -31.59 20.59 -59.22
N GLU A 793 -32.92 20.84 -59.20
CA GLU A 793 -33.76 21.03 -60.38
C GLU A 793 -33.44 22.35 -61.07
N GLU A 794 -33.24 23.45 -60.31
CA GLU A 794 -32.78 24.72 -60.91
C GLU A 794 -31.38 24.64 -61.53
N GLU A 795 -30.45 23.89 -60.88
CA GLU A 795 -29.14 23.66 -61.50
C GLU A 795 -29.22 22.73 -62.71
N LYS A 796 -30.15 21.76 -62.72
CA LYS A 796 -30.37 20.94 -63.92
C LYS A 796 -30.98 21.74 -65.09
N LYS A 797 -31.97 22.63 -64.79
CA LYS A 797 -32.50 23.56 -65.77
C LYS A 797 -31.45 24.53 -66.31
N LYS A 798 -30.60 25.11 -65.43
CA LYS A 798 -29.47 25.97 -65.83
C LYS A 798 -28.36 25.21 -66.59
N LYS A 799 -28.25 23.88 -66.41
CA LYS A 799 -27.32 23.01 -67.16
C LYS A 799 -27.94 22.59 -68.51
N GLU A 800 -29.23 22.50 -68.63
CA GLU A 800 -29.92 22.26 -69.86
C GLU A 800 -29.95 23.52 -70.75
N GLU A 801 -30.22 24.71 -70.17
CA GLU A 801 -30.12 26.02 -70.89
C GLU A 801 -28.69 26.30 -71.42
N LYS A 802 -27.67 25.94 -70.56
CA LYS A 802 -26.26 26.06 -71.03
C LYS A 802 -25.83 24.96 -72.02
N LYS A 803 -26.61 23.92 -72.25
CA LYS A 803 -26.38 22.93 -73.33
C LYS A 803 -27.04 23.27 -74.61
N GLU A 804 -28.10 24.11 -74.60
CA GLU A 804 -28.67 24.69 -75.78
C GLU A 804 -27.82 25.83 -76.29
N ASP A 805 -27.27 26.73 -75.48
CA ASP A 805 -26.36 27.80 -75.86
C ASP A 805 -24.97 27.31 -76.38
N LYS A 806 -24.54 26.12 -75.95
CA LYS A 806 -23.29 25.53 -76.49
C LYS A 806 -23.42 24.76 -77.78
N LYS A 807 -24.64 24.63 -78.37
CA LYS A 807 -24.84 24.07 -79.70
C LYS A 807 -24.83 25.11 -80.82
N GLU A 808 -24.83 26.39 -80.49
CA GLU A 808 -24.74 27.47 -81.48
C GLU A 808 -23.30 28.09 -81.65
N GLU A 809 -22.35 27.78 -80.80
CA GLU A 809 -20.94 28.33 -80.87
C GLU A 809 -19.85 27.34 -81.31
N GLU A 810 -20.17 26.06 -81.54
CA GLU A 810 -19.22 25.15 -82.20
C GLU A 810 -19.25 25.15 -83.70
N LYS A 811 -19.12 26.33 -84.33
CA LYS A 811 -18.71 26.54 -85.71
C LYS A 811 -17.88 27.79 -85.80
N LYS A 812 -16.62 27.75 -85.36
CA LYS A 812 -15.46 28.53 -85.91
C LYS A 812 -14.27 28.34 -84.98
N GLU A 813 -13.26 27.86 -85.68
CA GLU A 813 -11.86 28.08 -85.50
C GLU A 813 -11.09 27.22 -84.49
N ASP A 814 -10.58 26.10 -85.03
CA ASP A 814 -9.22 25.61 -84.82
C ASP A 814 -8.19 26.71 -84.70
N VAL A 815 -7.16 26.53 -83.97
CA VAL A 815 -5.75 26.82 -84.18
C VAL A 815 -5.02 27.26 -82.90
N GLU A 816 -3.97 26.51 -82.62
CA GLU A 816 -2.76 26.84 -81.86
C GLU A 816 -2.81 26.75 -80.29
N MET A 817 -2.35 25.58 -79.84
CA MET A 817 -0.96 25.14 -79.59
C MET A 817 -0.26 25.83 -78.40
N LYS A 818 0.08 24.92 -77.46
CA LYS A 818 1.32 24.81 -76.70
C LYS A 818 1.59 25.82 -75.54
N ASP A 819 1.81 25.34 -74.48
CA ASP A 819 2.97 24.90 -73.70
C ASP A 819 3.07 25.43 -72.26
N ALA A 820 3.57 24.61 -71.46
CA ALA A 820 4.43 24.79 -70.28
C ALA A 820 3.81 24.97 -68.88
N THR A 821 3.87 23.87 -68.22
CA THR A 821 4.73 23.57 -67.01
C THR A 821 4.63 24.42 -65.75
N LYS A 822 4.40 23.65 -64.78
CA LYS A 822 5.13 23.63 -63.45
C LYS A 822 4.85 24.67 -62.36
N GLU A 823 4.75 23.98 -61.22
CA GLU A 823 5.35 24.24 -59.93
C GLU A 823 4.49 25.11 -59.04
N GLU A 824 4.27 24.63 -57.93
CA GLU A 824 4.77 24.23 -56.64
C GLU A 824 3.99 24.84 -55.49
N GLU A 825 3.69 24.04 -54.62
CA GLU A 825 3.98 24.02 -53.18
C GLU A 825 3.33 25.05 -52.24
N LYS A 826 2.78 24.39 -51.23
CA LYS A 826 2.97 24.65 -49.79
C LYS A 826 2.24 25.76 -49.06
N LYS A 827 1.74 25.29 -47.99
CA LYS A 827 1.69 25.77 -46.59
C LYS A 827 0.30 26.10 -46.09
N ASP A 828 -0.02 25.33 -45.11
CA ASP A 828 0.19 25.44 -43.68
C ASP A 828 -0.85 26.29 -42.98
N THR A 829 -1.26 25.67 -41.95
CA THR A 829 -1.33 25.93 -40.50
C THR A 829 -2.70 26.07 -39.92
N SER A 830 -2.86 25.14 -39.00
CA SER A 830 -3.13 25.30 -37.55
C SER A 830 -4.37 26.09 -37.12
N ASN A 831 -5.10 25.50 -36.30
CA ASN A 831 -5.18 25.97 -34.91
C ASN A 831 -5.82 24.96 -33.97
N ALA A 832 -5.07 24.74 -32.93
CA ALA A 832 -5.47 24.19 -31.66
C ALA A 832 -6.36 25.19 -30.89
N MET A 833 -7.13 24.69 -30.00
CA MET A 833 -7.48 25.25 -28.68
C MET A 833 -8.11 24.11 -27.88
N ASP A 834 -7.44 23.58 -26.85
CA ASP A 834 -7.40 24.05 -25.46
C ASP A 834 -8.76 24.17 -24.78
N VAL A 835 -8.78 23.60 -23.61
CA VAL A 835 -9.36 23.96 -22.31
C VAL A 835 -10.01 22.71 -21.67
N GLU A 836 -9.72 22.23 -20.56
CA GLU A 836 -9.25 22.44 -19.18
C GLU A 836 -8.87 21.11 -18.50
#